data_50265d3331fd13681ad4b782201cbf77
#
_entry.id   50265d3331fd13681ad4b782201cbf77
#
_cell.length_a   1.000
_cell.length_b   1.000
_cell.length_c   1.000
_cell.angle_alpha   90.00
_cell.angle_beta   90.00
_cell.angle_gamma   90.00
#
_symmetry.space_group_name_H-M   'P 1'
#
loop_
_entity.id
_entity.type
_entity.pdbx_description
1 polymer ?
#
loop_
_entity_poly.entity_id
_entity_poly.type
_entity_poly.pdbx_seq_one_letter_code
_entity_poly.pdbx_strand_id
1 'polypeptide(L)'
;MLRNLGLSFMSFLKGILSVALCLSSLAVSADEDFNANRTDFRDETIYFAITTRFYDGDSKNNVCGWDQQATQIAQNDPDWRGDFAGLIEKLDYIKALGFTAIWITPITQNGSGTDYHGYHSMDLSSVDLRYESRKEWGCENDVKFQDLIDAVHAKGMKIILDVVLQHTSNFGEATLNPLFTRDQNIRNQASPAACLIPNGERLSNNYFDQLPDAQYKERFKYFKNPQYDTHNYYHHYGTGWNWDYPNRWWGQIAGDCVDLNTENDAVAQHVVKCYGEFIKMGVDGFRIDTSGHISPITFNTQFIPQFIALGEQYKDKRLNECPFYMFGEVCQRFQGSVIYRDQPNLSSYFYTWKSDQSLINEFKTQSTQAWWDTQVLPEGHDTPVGPMATCEKDTEDKPRSNNVWMQNGAWHEPDYSQASGFNVIDFPVHYSFNSVGNVMGLFTQDNYYNDASYNVVYVDSHDYGPGPSDGTRFNGGTAQWAENLAFMFTFRGIPCIYYGSEVEFKKGCRIDAGGTAAPVKNTGRAYFGNYLEGNVKTTDFGTYTATGNVAQTLNADLAQHIIRLNKIRAAVPALRKGQYTFDGCSAKGGWAFKRAYKNSYALVAVNGGATFTNVPTGNYVDLVTGKSYTGGGSITVDAPQTKGQIRVLVKDWTGGKVGEDGKFIYASSPVAHGGSVTFEDPGTTQYYTAEDAIGQPSVALNPAGGAFNTETLNVTATLNEVAVSGWYQIGTTGNKIEFNSSSTFTIGESMGYGESVTVYYGCKDADGKEYTGGATYKKVDPNATITIYCNASSAPYLYAWSTETGSIIKLNGEWPGKQMSTTTTIDGQTYFCQTFADVKSLNIIFNNGRGAQTADITDITEEAFFKYDGGSGYTKLDGVSAINGVYAFDNAAPSIVYNLKGQRVATLPTTNNVRDILAPGIYIIKGEKIIVK
;
A
#
# COMPACT_ATOMS: atom_id res chain seq x y z
N MET A 1 -15.97 -84.22 3.13
CA MET A 1 -16.19 -83.16 4.16
C MET A 1 -15.48 -81.86 3.84
N LEU A 2 -14.57 -81.80 2.91
CA LEU A 2 -13.81 -80.59 2.54
C LEU A 2 -14.42 -79.77 1.37
N ARG A 3 -15.48 -80.23 0.72
CA ARG A 3 -16.15 -79.49 -0.38
C ARG A 3 -17.31 -78.57 0.07
N ASN A 4 -17.84 -78.81 1.25
CA ASN A 4 -18.99 -77.99 1.73
C ASN A 4 -18.55 -76.81 2.62
N LEU A 5 -17.31 -76.79 3.08
CA LEU A 5 -16.76 -75.64 3.82
C LEU A 5 -16.32 -74.48 2.87
N GLY A 6 -15.93 -74.79 1.64
CA GLY A 6 -15.54 -73.78 0.65
C GLY A 6 -16.71 -72.95 0.09
N LEU A 7 -17.85 -73.54 -0.06
CA LEU A 7 -19.07 -72.85 -0.58
C LEU A 7 -19.72 -71.93 0.47
N SER A 8 -19.63 -72.29 1.75
CA SER A 8 -20.15 -71.46 2.84
C SER A 8 -19.23 -70.23 3.08
N PHE A 9 -17.91 -70.39 2.93
CA PHE A 9 -16.96 -69.27 3.07
C PHE A 9 -17.05 -68.27 1.92
N MET A 10 -17.25 -68.75 0.66
CA MET A 10 -17.47 -67.88 -0.50
C MET A 10 -18.81 -67.16 -0.45
N SER A 11 -19.87 -67.71 0.12
CA SER A 11 -21.15 -67.03 0.34
C SER A 11 -21.03 -65.98 1.44
N PHE A 12 -20.24 -66.23 2.49
CA PHE A 12 -20.00 -65.28 3.57
C PHE A 12 -19.09 -64.13 3.08
N LEU A 13 -18.05 -64.38 2.28
CA LEU A 13 -17.25 -63.34 1.63
C LEU A 13 -18.05 -62.49 0.62
N LYS A 14 -18.94 -63.10 -0.14
CA LYS A 14 -19.82 -62.35 -1.05
C LYS A 14 -20.86 -61.52 -0.27
N GLY A 15 -21.35 -62.00 0.85
CA GLY A 15 -22.21 -61.22 1.74
C GLY A 15 -21.47 -60.04 2.40
N ILE A 16 -20.24 -60.23 2.82
CA ILE A 16 -19.41 -59.15 3.40
C ILE A 16 -19.00 -58.18 2.27
N LEU A 17 -18.67 -58.66 1.07
CA LEU A 17 -18.33 -57.76 -0.03
C LEU A 17 -19.56 -56.98 -0.51
N SER A 18 -20.77 -57.56 -0.52
CA SER A 18 -22.02 -56.87 -0.86
C SER A 18 -22.44 -55.90 0.21
N VAL A 19 -22.23 -56.20 1.47
CA VAL A 19 -22.47 -55.27 2.60
C VAL A 19 -21.42 -54.19 2.63
N ALA A 20 -20.15 -54.48 2.30
CA ALA A 20 -19.10 -53.48 2.14
C ALA A 20 -19.32 -52.62 0.90
N LEU A 21 -19.83 -53.14 -0.21
CA LEU A 21 -20.24 -52.35 -1.37
C LEU A 21 -21.55 -51.56 -1.13
N CYS A 22 -22.49 -52.09 -0.36
CA CYS A 22 -23.68 -51.32 0.05
C CYS A 22 -23.34 -50.31 1.15
N LEU A 23 -22.35 -50.53 2.00
CA LEU A 23 -21.87 -49.56 2.97
C LEU A 23 -20.97 -48.52 2.32
N SER A 24 -20.31 -48.86 1.20
CA SER A 24 -19.58 -47.84 0.41
C SER A 24 -20.48 -47.02 -0.53
N SER A 25 -21.73 -47.52 -0.81
CA SER A 25 -22.76 -46.75 -1.52
C SER A 25 -23.70 -45.98 -0.58
N LEU A 26 -23.54 -46.17 0.74
CA LEU A 26 -24.17 -45.41 1.80
C LEU A 26 -23.15 -44.50 2.55
N ALA A 27 -21.95 -44.39 2.07
CA ALA A 27 -21.19 -43.18 2.23
C ALA A 27 -21.87 -42.12 1.32
N VAL A 28 -23.09 -41.71 1.69
CA VAL A 28 -23.54 -40.34 1.56
C VAL A 28 -22.31 -39.55 1.95
N SER A 29 -21.80 -38.77 1.04
CA SER A 29 -20.80 -37.80 1.33
C SER A 29 -21.18 -37.18 2.66
N ALA A 30 -20.45 -37.49 3.73
CA ALA A 30 -20.44 -36.61 4.87
C ALA A 30 -20.21 -35.24 4.22
N ASP A 31 -21.18 -34.34 4.32
CA ASP A 31 -20.99 -32.95 4.00
C ASP A 31 -19.64 -32.64 4.62
N GLU A 32 -18.67 -32.23 3.77
CA GLU A 32 -17.36 -31.84 4.29
C GLU A 32 -17.70 -30.86 5.40
N ASP A 33 -17.46 -31.25 6.66
CA ASP A 33 -17.77 -30.39 7.79
C ASP A 33 -17.07 -29.06 7.52
N PHE A 34 -17.82 -28.05 7.12
CA PHE A 34 -17.32 -26.75 6.71
C PHE A 34 -16.38 -26.17 7.75
N ASN A 35 -16.64 -26.44 9.03
CA ASN A 35 -15.84 -25.91 10.13
C ASN A 35 -14.52 -26.67 10.34
N ALA A 36 -14.45 -27.96 9.96
CA ALA A 36 -13.32 -28.83 10.27
C ALA A 36 -12.30 -28.98 9.13
N ASN A 37 -12.67 -28.80 7.86
CA ASN A 37 -11.86 -29.26 6.72
C ASN A 37 -11.77 -28.29 5.55
N ARG A 38 -11.62 -26.99 5.79
CA ARG A 38 -11.43 -26.02 4.71
C ARG A 38 -10.00 -26.03 4.21
N THR A 39 -9.69 -26.92 3.27
CA THR A 39 -8.39 -27.05 2.61
C THR A 39 -8.34 -26.39 1.24
N ASP A 40 -9.49 -26.00 0.69
CA ASP A 40 -9.60 -25.26 -0.57
C ASP A 40 -9.93 -23.79 -0.25
N PHE A 41 -9.13 -22.88 -0.73
CA PHE A 41 -9.30 -21.45 -0.40
C PHE A 41 -10.61 -20.85 -0.94
N ARG A 42 -11.27 -21.50 -1.92
CA ARG A 42 -12.61 -21.14 -2.40
C ARG A 42 -13.71 -21.36 -1.35
N ASP A 43 -13.41 -22.12 -0.31
CA ASP A 43 -14.31 -22.26 0.84
C ASP A 43 -14.37 -21.01 1.71
N GLU A 44 -13.38 -20.10 1.58
CA GLU A 44 -13.28 -18.91 2.41
C GLU A 44 -14.14 -17.76 1.90
N THR A 45 -14.48 -16.87 2.81
CA THR A 45 -14.90 -15.50 2.55
C THR A 45 -14.01 -14.55 3.33
N ILE A 46 -13.62 -13.43 2.72
CA ILE A 46 -12.54 -12.58 3.21
C ILE A 46 -13.11 -11.28 3.78
N TYR A 47 -12.67 -10.93 4.97
CA TYR A 47 -12.83 -9.59 5.54
C TYR A 47 -11.51 -8.84 5.45
N PHE A 48 -11.48 -7.73 4.73
CA PHE A 48 -10.28 -6.93 4.53
C PHE A 48 -10.26 -5.71 5.44
N ALA A 49 -9.18 -5.54 6.19
CA ALA A 49 -8.98 -4.42 7.10
C ALA A 49 -7.63 -3.74 6.90
N ILE A 50 -7.62 -2.40 6.94
CA ILE A 50 -6.39 -1.64 7.21
C ILE A 50 -6.16 -1.73 8.72
N THR A 51 -5.08 -2.39 9.13
CA THR A 51 -4.80 -2.67 10.55
C THR A 51 -4.85 -1.41 11.40
N THR A 52 -4.14 -0.37 10.98
CA THR A 52 -4.06 0.91 11.71
C THR A 52 -5.38 1.67 11.82
N ARG A 53 -6.39 1.31 11.01
CA ARG A 53 -7.67 2.02 10.94
C ARG A 53 -8.85 1.20 11.43
N PHE A 54 -8.62 -0.06 11.84
CA PHE A 54 -9.69 -0.98 12.21
C PHE A 54 -10.11 -0.83 13.68
N TYR A 55 -9.26 -1.18 14.62
CA TYR A 55 -9.52 -1.03 16.05
C TYR A 55 -8.22 -0.84 16.84
N ASP A 56 -8.26 0.08 17.80
CA ASP A 56 -7.16 0.44 18.70
C ASP A 56 -7.25 -0.45 19.94
N GLY A 57 -6.39 -1.43 20.05
CA GLY A 57 -6.32 -2.32 21.20
C GLY A 57 -5.39 -1.80 22.29
N ASP A 58 -4.43 -0.98 21.92
CA ASP A 58 -3.45 -0.45 22.86
C ASP A 58 -3.00 0.97 22.48
N SER A 59 -3.56 1.97 23.13
CA SER A 59 -3.24 3.38 22.85
C SER A 59 -1.79 3.78 23.12
N LYS A 60 -0.97 2.91 23.73
CA LYS A 60 0.43 3.20 24.04
C LYS A 60 1.37 3.07 22.85
N ASN A 61 0.94 2.36 21.80
CA ASN A 61 1.68 2.27 20.56
C ASN A 61 1.19 3.26 19.50
N ASN A 62 0.16 4.04 19.77
CA ASN A 62 -0.37 5.05 18.86
C ASN A 62 0.67 6.14 18.60
N VAL A 63 0.84 6.47 17.32
CA VAL A 63 1.86 7.44 16.90
C VAL A 63 1.26 8.48 15.98
N CYS A 64 1.46 9.74 16.30
CA CYS A 64 1.15 10.83 15.39
C CYS A 64 2.27 11.86 15.35
N GLY A 65 2.35 12.55 14.25
CA GLY A 65 2.92 13.86 14.13
C GLY A 65 4.44 14.01 14.24
N TRP A 66 5.22 12.96 14.28
CA TRP A 66 6.68 13.08 14.41
C TRP A 66 7.40 13.39 13.08
N ASP A 67 6.83 12.99 11.97
CA ASP A 67 7.28 13.36 10.63
C ASP A 67 6.24 14.22 9.90
N GLN A 68 5.53 15.02 10.64
CA GLN A 68 4.40 15.87 10.21
C GLN A 68 4.65 16.70 8.94
N GLN A 69 5.00 16.08 7.87
CA GLN A 69 4.90 16.75 6.59
C GLN A 69 3.44 16.94 6.17
N ALA A 70 2.59 16.06 6.60
CA ALA A 70 1.16 16.23 6.49
C ALA A 70 0.67 17.04 7.69
N THR A 71 0.65 18.33 7.58
CA THR A 71 -0.02 19.30 8.45
C THR A 71 -1.51 18.99 8.67
N GLN A 72 -1.97 17.82 8.27
CA GLN A 72 -3.36 17.41 8.22
C GLN A 72 -3.70 16.23 9.11
N ILE A 73 -2.70 15.62 9.75
CA ILE A 73 -2.95 14.67 10.85
C ILE A 73 -3.53 15.48 11.99
N ALA A 74 -4.81 15.27 12.27
CA ALA A 74 -5.40 15.90 13.45
C ALA A 74 -4.74 15.32 14.69
N GLN A 75 -4.31 16.16 15.62
CA GLN A 75 -3.68 15.70 16.87
C GLN A 75 -4.54 14.71 17.66
N ASN A 76 -5.84 14.71 17.44
CA ASN A 76 -6.78 13.81 18.08
C ASN A 76 -7.23 12.62 17.21
N ASP A 77 -6.58 12.39 16.07
CA ASP A 77 -6.85 11.25 15.18
C ASP A 77 -5.53 10.82 14.52
N PRO A 78 -4.65 10.14 15.26
CA PRO A 78 -3.39 9.66 14.73
C PRO A 78 -3.65 8.65 13.61
N ASP A 79 -2.86 8.71 12.55
CA ASP A 79 -3.00 7.80 11.40
C ASP A 79 -2.68 6.37 11.82
N TRP A 80 -1.65 6.17 12.65
CA TRP A 80 -1.31 4.90 13.27
C TRP A 80 -2.06 4.76 14.61
N ARG A 81 -3.18 4.07 14.58
CA ARG A 81 -4.06 3.94 15.73
C ARG A 81 -4.46 2.50 16.03
N GLY A 82 -4.87 1.75 15.01
CA GLY A 82 -5.19 0.33 15.16
C GLY A 82 -3.93 -0.55 15.16
N ASP A 83 -4.00 -1.71 15.79
CA ASP A 83 -2.88 -2.59 16.05
C ASP A 83 -3.28 -4.08 16.08
N PHE A 84 -2.32 -4.97 16.33
CA PHE A 84 -2.58 -6.41 16.44
C PHE A 84 -3.45 -6.74 17.65
N ALA A 85 -3.29 -6.04 18.76
CA ALA A 85 -4.12 -6.26 19.94
C ALA A 85 -5.59 -5.95 19.65
N GLY A 86 -5.84 -4.85 18.93
CA GLY A 86 -7.18 -4.47 18.49
C GLY A 86 -7.79 -5.44 17.49
N LEU A 87 -7.00 -5.94 16.54
CA LEU A 87 -7.45 -7.00 15.63
C LEU A 87 -7.85 -8.25 16.40
N ILE A 88 -7.01 -8.71 17.35
CA ILE A 88 -7.27 -9.89 18.19
C ILE A 88 -8.56 -9.71 18.98
N GLU A 89 -8.75 -8.55 19.59
CA GLU A 89 -9.96 -8.25 20.39
C GLU A 89 -11.24 -8.33 19.54
N LYS A 90 -11.18 -7.92 18.27
CA LYS A 90 -12.35 -7.86 17.38
C LYS A 90 -12.46 -9.01 16.37
N LEU A 91 -11.68 -10.08 16.51
CA LEU A 91 -11.84 -11.28 15.67
C LEU A 91 -13.25 -11.89 15.79
N ASP A 92 -13.85 -11.85 16.97
CA ASP A 92 -15.22 -12.32 17.17
C ASP A 92 -16.26 -11.49 16.40
N TYR A 93 -16.01 -10.23 16.13
CA TYR A 93 -16.83 -9.40 15.24
C TYR A 93 -16.79 -9.92 13.79
N ILE A 94 -15.61 -10.17 13.27
CA ILE A 94 -15.42 -10.67 11.91
C ILE A 94 -16.08 -12.06 11.76
N LYS A 95 -15.89 -12.92 12.76
CA LYS A 95 -16.53 -14.25 12.82
C LYS A 95 -18.05 -14.16 12.97
N ALA A 96 -18.58 -13.18 13.71
CA ALA A 96 -20.01 -12.91 13.84
C ALA A 96 -20.66 -12.52 12.51
N LEU A 97 -19.95 -11.78 11.64
CA LEU A 97 -20.39 -11.51 10.26
C LEU A 97 -20.35 -12.78 9.37
N GLY A 98 -19.70 -13.85 9.82
CA GLY A 98 -19.59 -15.12 9.10
C GLY A 98 -18.35 -15.26 8.22
N PHE A 99 -17.41 -14.32 8.27
CA PHE A 99 -16.17 -14.40 7.49
C PHE A 99 -15.21 -15.42 8.08
N THR A 100 -14.50 -16.10 7.21
CA THR A 100 -13.63 -17.22 7.54
C THR A 100 -12.15 -16.94 7.28
N ALA A 101 -11.84 -15.81 6.67
CA ALA A 101 -10.49 -15.32 6.49
C ALA A 101 -10.43 -13.81 6.71
N ILE A 102 -9.30 -13.35 7.24
CA ILE A 102 -8.96 -11.93 7.35
C ILE A 102 -7.81 -11.61 6.40
N TRP A 103 -7.93 -10.51 5.64
CA TRP A 103 -6.84 -9.92 4.89
C TRP A 103 -6.44 -8.60 5.56
N ILE A 104 -5.17 -8.45 5.90
CA ILE A 104 -4.60 -7.25 6.52
C ILE A 104 -3.58 -6.62 5.60
N THR A 105 -3.48 -5.28 5.66
CA THR A 105 -2.47 -4.48 4.94
C THR A 105 -1.05 -4.87 5.31
N PRO A 106 -0.01 -4.48 4.52
CA PRO A 106 1.37 -4.84 4.82
C PRO A 106 1.80 -4.41 6.22
N ILE A 107 2.58 -5.26 6.86
CA ILE A 107 3.02 -5.06 8.25
C ILE A 107 4.53 -4.81 8.36
N THR A 108 5.24 -4.81 7.24
CA THR A 108 6.68 -4.56 7.22
C THR A 108 7.01 -3.13 7.59
N GLN A 109 8.21 -2.89 8.07
CA GLN A 109 8.60 -1.62 8.66
C GLN A 109 8.54 -0.47 7.64
N ASN A 110 7.77 0.57 7.97
CA ASN A 110 7.66 1.80 7.21
C ASN A 110 8.52 2.90 7.81
N GLY A 111 9.08 3.75 6.95
CA GLY A 111 9.97 4.83 7.38
C GLY A 111 9.25 6.14 7.71
N SER A 112 7.92 6.22 7.53
CA SER A 112 7.15 7.45 7.71
C SER A 112 5.93 7.24 8.60
N GLY A 113 5.50 8.27 9.32
CA GLY A 113 4.26 8.31 10.09
C GLY A 113 3.02 8.42 9.22
N THR A 114 3.16 8.92 7.99
CA THR A 114 2.04 9.07 7.05
C THR A 114 1.70 7.77 6.31
N ASP A 115 2.56 6.75 6.39
CA ASP A 115 2.42 5.48 5.67
C ASP A 115 1.61 4.44 6.48
N TYR A 116 0.58 4.88 7.17
CA TYR A 116 -0.28 4.06 8.02
C TYR A 116 -0.90 2.84 7.32
N HIS A 117 -0.96 2.86 6.02
CA HIS A 117 -1.48 1.75 5.20
C HIS A 117 -0.46 0.63 4.96
N GLY A 118 0.82 0.84 5.29
CA GLY A 118 1.85 -0.20 5.25
C GLY A 118 2.55 -0.43 3.91
N TYR A 119 2.15 0.23 2.82
CA TYR A 119 2.69 -0.05 1.48
C TYR A 119 4.05 0.60 1.19
N HIS A 120 4.54 1.44 2.06
CA HIS A 120 5.82 2.14 1.89
C HIS A 120 6.91 1.57 2.81
N SER A 121 7.16 0.27 2.67
CA SER A 121 8.15 -0.41 3.49
C SER A 121 9.57 0.10 3.23
N MET A 122 10.29 0.38 4.30
CA MET A 122 11.73 0.59 4.25
C MET A 122 12.53 -0.68 4.55
N ASP A 123 11.95 -1.64 5.24
CA ASP A 123 12.55 -2.93 5.58
C ASP A 123 11.53 -4.05 5.47
N LEU A 124 11.74 -4.94 4.50
CA LEU A 124 10.87 -6.08 4.24
C LEU A 124 11.05 -7.21 5.25
N SER A 125 12.14 -7.21 6.03
CA SER A 125 12.50 -8.28 6.94
C SER A 125 11.95 -8.11 8.35
N SER A 126 11.44 -6.93 8.69
CA SER A 126 11.01 -6.57 10.03
C SER A 126 9.54 -6.19 10.07
N VAL A 127 8.83 -6.59 11.11
CA VAL A 127 7.49 -6.08 11.40
C VAL A 127 7.60 -4.66 11.95
N ASP A 128 6.73 -3.77 11.50
CA ASP A 128 6.68 -2.41 12.03
C ASP A 128 6.15 -2.44 13.47
N LEU A 129 6.92 -1.86 14.37
CA LEU A 129 6.63 -1.91 15.80
C LEU A 129 5.34 -1.21 16.22
N ARG A 130 4.86 -0.29 15.39
CA ARG A 130 3.59 0.41 15.65
C ARG A 130 2.37 -0.51 15.57
N TYR A 131 2.52 -1.70 15.01
CA TYR A 131 1.48 -2.74 15.06
C TYR A 131 1.53 -3.60 16.32
N GLU A 132 2.66 -3.58 17.05
CA GLU A 132 2.89 -4.43 18.22
C GLU A 132 2.57 -3.69 19.52
N SER A 133 2.16 -4.42 20.56
CA SER A 133 2.11 -3.92 21.92
C SER A 133 3.32 -4.44 22.69
N ARG A 134 3.91 -3.59 23.53
CA ARG A 134 5.08 -3.94 24.34
C ARG A 134 4.97 -3.41 25.76
N LYS A 135 5.19 -4.29 26.73
CA LYS A 135 5.18 -3.90 28.17
C LYS A 135 6.19 -2.82 28.50
N GLU A 136 7.33 -2.82 27.81
CA GLU A 136 8.35 -1.78 27.98
C GLU A 136 7.88 -0.36 27.56
N TRP A 137 6.79 -0.27 26.79
CA TRP A 137 6.15 1.00 26.43
C TRP A 137 4.97 1.36 27.34
N GLY A 138 4.68 0.51 28.34
CA GLY A 138 3.55 0.66 29.23
C GLY A 138 2.27 0.00 28.76
N CYS A 139 2.34 -0.86 27.75
CA CYS A 139 1.23 -1.72 27.34
C CYS A 139 0.94 -2.78 28.38
N GLU A 140 -0.29 -3.25 28.48
CA GLU A 140 -0.67 -4.31 29.43
C GLU A 140 0.02 -5.64 29.11
N ASN A 141 0.11 -5.98 27.84
CA ASN A 141 0.70 -7.23 27.35
C ASN A 141 1.64 -6.98 26.18
N ASP A 142 2.58 -7.92 25.97
CA ASP A 142 3.28 -8.00 24.69
C ASP A 142 2.35 -8.68 23.69
N VAL A 143 2.16 -8.08 22.51
CA VAL A 143 1.40 -8.64 21.40
C VAL A 143 2.20 -8.47 20.13
N LYS A 144 2.52 -9.56 19.48
CA LYS A 144 3.31 -9.61 18.23
C LYS A 144 2.51 -10.22 17.11
N PHE A 145 3.06 -10.18 15.91
CA PHE A 145 2.39 -10.75 14.73
C PHE A 145 2.08 -12.25 14.86
N GLN A 146 2.95 -13.04 15.53
CA GLN A 146 2.66 -14.46 15.79
C GLN A 146 1.41 -14.64 16.65
N ASP A 147 1.21 -13.78 17.65
CA ASP A 147 0.02 -13.85 18.52
C ASP A 147 -1.26 -13.58 17.72
N LEU A 148 -1.21 -12.70 16.72
CA LEU A 148 -2.34 -12.48 15.81
C LEU A 148 -2.61 -13.72 14.95
N ILE A 149 -1.59 -14.35 14.36
CA ILE A 149 -1.75 -15.58 13.57
C ILE A 149 -2.41 -16.66 14.42
N ASP A 150 -1.88 -16.90 15.62
CA ASP A 150 -2.36 -17.94 16.54
C ASP A 150 -3.81 -17.66 16.97
N ALA A 151 -4.16 -16.40 17.24
CA ALA A 151 -5.51 -15.99 17.60
C ALA A 151 -6.51 -16.17 16.44
N VAL A 152 -6.11 -15.84 15.22
CA VAL A 152 -6.94 -16.04 14.01
C VAL A 152 -7.19 -17.53 13.79
N HIS A 153 -6.16 -18.36 13.86
CA HIS A 153 -6.28 -19.81 13.73
C HIS A 153 -7.12 -20.43 14.86
N ALA A 154 -6.96 -19.95 16.10
CA ALA A 154 -7.79 -20.39 17.22
C ALA A 154 -9.30 -20.09 17.04
N LYS A 155 -9.64 -19.09 16.23
CA LYS A 155 -11.03 -18.80 15.83
C LYS A 155 -11.50 -19.65 14.64
N GLY A 156 -10.67 -20.52 14.10
CA GLY A 156 -10.95 -21.30 12.88
C GLY A 156 -10.96 -20.43 11.61
N MET A 157 -10.29 -19.30 11.62
CA MET A 157 -10.15 -18.40 10.49
C MET A 157 -8.74 -18.45 9.90
N LYS A 158 -8.60 -18.06 8.63
CA LYS A 158 -7.32 -17.93 7.94
C LYS A 158 -6.84 -16.48 7.93
N ILE A 159 -5.53 -16.30 7.83
CA ILE A 159 -4.90 -15.00 7.70
C ILE A 159 -4.19 -14.83 6.35
N ILE A 160 -4.52 -13.76 5.66
CA ILE A 160 -3.89 -13.33 4.41
C ILE A 160 -3.08 -12.08 4.71
N LEU A 161 -1.79 -12.13 4.44
CA LEU A 161 -0.92 -10.97 4.57
C LEU A 161 -0.77 -10.28 3.22
N ASP A 162 -0.97 -8.98 3.20
CA ASP A 162 -0.59 -8.16 2.05
C ASP A 162 0.93 -7.99 1.99
N VAL A 163 1.50 -8.17 0.82
CA VAL A 163 2.96 -8.10 0.60
C VAL A 163 3.28 -7.30 -0.65
N VAL A 164 4.34 -6.53 -0.58
CA VAL A 164 4.81 -5.67 -1.68
C VAL A 164 6.10 -6.22 -2.23
N LEU A 165 6.08 -6.77 -3.44
CA LEU A 165 7.27 -7.38 -4.06
C LEU A 165 8.03 -6.40 -4.96
N GLN A 166 7.33 -5.39 -5.51
CA GLN A 166 7.81 -4.58 -6.59
C GLN A 166 8.60 -3.35 -6.13
N HIS A 167 8.31 -2.79 -4.94
CA HIS A 167 8.91 -1.53 -4.52
C HIS A 167 9.22 -1.47 -3.03
N THR A 168 10.06 -0.50 -2.66
CA THR A 168 10.30 -0.06 -1.29
C THR A 168 10.03 1.44 -1.19
N SER A 169 9.97 1.97 0.03
CA SER A 169 9.78 3.39 0.28
C SER A 169 11.02 4.22 -0.06
N ASN A 170 10.82 5.47 -0.39
CA ASN A 170 11.86 6.50 -0.37
C ASN A 170 11.96 7.23 0.99
N PHE A 171 11.20 6.84 1.99
CA PHE A 171 11.37 7.26 3.38
C PHE A 171 12.34 6.31 4.11
N GLY A 172 12.86 6.71 5.25
CA GLY A 172 13.80 5.88 5.98
C GLY A 172 14.25 6.48 7.30
N GLU A 173 15.48 6.23 7.66
CA GLU A 173 16.06 6.49 8.98
C GLU A 173 15.87 7.93 9.44
N ALA A 174 15.93 8.91 8.54
CA ALA A 174 15.75 10.33 8.85
C ALA A 174 14.33 10.70 9.27
N THR A 175 13.36 9.86 8.90
CA THR A 175 11.93 10.07 9.19
C THR A 175 11.37 9.08 10.20
N LEU A 176 12.19 8.16 10.72
CA LEU A 176 11.78 7.23 11.77
C LEU A 176 11.37 7.95 13.05
N ASN A 177 10.29 7.48 13.64
CA ASN A 177 9.82 7.95 14.91
C ASN A 177 10.89 7.77 16.00
N PRO A 178 11.08 8.74 16.92
CA PRO A 178 11.97 8.60 18.07
C PRO A 178 11.73 7.34 18.89
N LEU A 179 10.51 6.78 18.87
CA LEU A 179 10.19 5.50 19.50
C LEU A 179 11.09 4.38 18.97
N PHE A 180 11.40 4.35 17.68
CA PHE A 180 12.26 3.35 17.06
C PHE A 180 13.76 3.59 17.33
N THR A 181 14.15 4.80 17.65
CA THR A 181 15.54 5.10 18.01
C THR A 181 15.91 4.64 19.42
N ARG A 182 14.94 4.22 20.22
CA ARG A 182 15.17 3.66 21.56
C ARG A 182 15.68 2.24 21.53
N ASP A 183 15.28 1.47 20.51
CA ASP A 183 15.72 0.10 20.38
C ASP A 183 16.86 0.00 19.35
N GLN A 184 18.08 -0.16 19.85
CA GLN A 184 19.27 -0.30 19.00
C GLN A 184 19.19 -1.55 18.10
N ASN A 185 18.46 -2.59 18.54
CA ASN A 185 18.31 -3.81 17.72
C ASN A 185 17.45 -3.55 16.50
N ILE A 186 16.44 -2.70 16.58
CA ILE A 186 15.61 -2.32 15.45
C ILE A 186 16.39 -1.53 14.43
N ARG A 187 17.16 -0.54 14.87
CA ARG A 187 18.07 0.21 13.99
C ARG A 187 19.07 -0.71 13.29
N ASN A 188 19.53 -1.73 13.98
CA ASN A 188 20.49 -2.70 13.43
C ASN A 188 19.85 -3.69 12.47
N GLN A 189 18.54 -3.94 12.59
CA GLN A 189 17.81 -4.86 11.71
C GLN A 189 17.35 -4.18 10.42
N ALA A 190 16.99 -2.90 10.50
CA ALA A 190 16.32 -2.21 9.41
C ALA A 190 17.17 -2.07 8.14
N SER A 191 18.45 -1.90 8.22
CA SER A 191 19.14 -1.22 7.14
C SER A 191 19.72 -2.05 6.01
N PRO A 192 20.35 -3.21 6.18
CA PRO A 192 20.93 -3.92 5.03
C PRO A 192 19.86 -4.50 4.11
N ALA A 193 18.74 -4.93 4.71
CA ALA A 193 17.63 -5.52 3.98
C ALA A 193 16.83 -4.49 3.16
N ALA A 194 16.66 -3.29 3.70
CA ALA A 194 15.88 -2.23 3.07
C ALA A 194 16.51 -1.68 1.78
N CYS A 195 17.82 -1.75 1.65
CA CYS A 195 18.50 -1.21 0.48
C CYS A 195 19.09 -2.28 -0.44
N LEU A 196 18.78 -3.55 -0.23
CA LEU A 196 19.21 -4.62 -1.10
C LEU A 196 20.71 -4.58 -1.45
N ILE A 197 21.53 -4.19 -0.47
CA ILE A 197 22.97 -4.05 -0.73
C ILE A 197 23.60 -5.43 -0.79
N PRO A 198 24.34 -5.76 -1.85
CA PRO A 198 24.94 -7.05 -2.03
C PRO A 198 26.03 -7.34 -1.01
N ASN A 199 26.36 -8.62 -0.88
CA ASN A 199 27.38 -9.10 0.07
C ASN A 199 28.79 -8.53 -0.15
N GLY A 200 29.09 -7.87 -1.24
CA GLY A 200 30.40 -7.27 -1.52
C GLY A 200 30.43 -5.76 -1.43
N GLU A 201 29.29 -5.13 -1.70
CA GLU A 201 29.10 -3.67 -1.61
C GLU A 201 28.19 -3.36 -0.43
N ARG A 202 28.80 -3.08 0.68
CA ARG A 202 28.06 -2.83 1.92
C ARG A 202 27.99 -1.36 2.21
N LEU A 203 26.97 -1.01 2.99
CA LEU A 203 26.99 0.21 3.77
C LEU A 203 28.32 0.31 4.53
N SER A 204 28.76 1.53 4.80
CA SER A 204 30.01 1.74 5.52
C SER A 204 30.04 0.94 6.83
N ASN A 205 31.23 0.53 7.25
CA ASN A 205 31.40 -0.26 8.49
C ASN A 205 30.84 0.43 9.75
N ASN A 206 30.72 1.77 9.72
CA ASN A 206 30.17 2.56 10.78
C ASN A 206 28.72 3.02 10.50
N TYR A 207 28.01 2.39 9.58
CA TYR A 207 26.64 2.79 9.20
C TYR A 207 25.73 2.91 10.42
N PHE A 208 25.76 1.92 11.30
CA PHE A 208 24.91 1.91 12.49
C PHE A 208 25.32 2.96 13.55
N ASP A 209 26.55 3.44 13.50
CA ASP A 209 27.06 4.50 14.37
C ASP A 209 26.78 5.90 13.79
N GLN A 210 26.26 5.96 12.58
CA GLN A 210 25.93 7.22 11.94
C GLN A 210 24.58 7.76 12.44
N LEU A 211 24.39 9.05 12.29
CA LEU A 211 23.11 9.69 12.53
C LEU A 211 22.07 9.22 11.48
N PRO A 212 20.78 9.19 11.81
CA PRO A 212 19.71 8.78 10.91
C PRO A 212 19.76 9.46 9.54
N ASP A 213 20.07 10.75 9.50
CA ASP A 213 20.24 11.54 8.28
C ASP A 213 21.39 11.04 7.40
N ALA A 214 22.51 10.65 7.99
CA ALA A 214 23.67 10.14 7.27
C ALA A 214 23.42 8.70 6.79
N GLN A 215 22.79 7.87 7.61
CA GLN A 215 22.35 6.53 7.24
C GLN A 215 21.42 6.58 6.03
N TYR A 216 20.39 7.42 6.10
CA TYR A 216 19.46 7.64 5.01
C TYR A 216 20.15 8.07 3.72
N LYS A 217 21.05 9.06 3.77
CA LYS A 217 21.79 9.54 2.59
C LYS A 217 22.69 8.47 1.99
N GLU A 218 23.34 7.67 2.81
CA GLU A 218 24.21 6.59 2.37
C GLU A 218 23.39 5.51 1.65
N ARG A 219 22.25 5.11 2.22
CA ARG A 219 21.36 4.11 1.65
C ARG A 219 20.72 4.60 0.35
N PHE A 220 20.27 5.83 0.34
CA PHE A 220 19.50 6.43 -0.75
C PHE A 220 20.31 6.67 -2.03
N LYS A 221 21.62 6.78 -1.96
CA LYS A 221 22.45 7.01 -3.15
C LYS A 221 22.25 5.94 -4.23
N TYR A 222 21.97 4.69 -3.82
CA TYR A 222 21.87 3.56 -4.72
C TYR A 222 20.67 3.63 -5.63
N PHE A 223 19.49 3.98 -5.13
CA PHE A 223 18.32 4.06 -5.97
C PHE A 223 18.10 5.45 -6.60
N LYS A 224 18.70 6.50 -6.05
CA LYS A 224 18.63 7.84 -6.66
C LYS A 224 19.55 8.00 -7.86
N ASN A 225 20.60 7.24 -7.94
CA ASN A 225 21.59 7.44 -8.99
C ASN A 225 22.07 6.07 -9.54
N PRO A 226 21.71 5.74 -10.80
CA PRO A 226 22.11 4.49 -11.45
C PRO A 226 23.62 4.26 -11.42
N GLN A 227 24.42 5.30 -11.38
CA GLN A 227 25.88 5.23 -11.30
C GLN A 227 26.37 4.46 -10.06
N TYR A 228 25.61 4.49 -8.97
CA TYR A 228 25.95 3.77 -7.74
C TYR A 228 25.33 2.38 -7.67
N ASP A 229 24.28 2.11 -8.44
CA ASP A 229 23.62 0.80 -8.50
C ASP A 229 24.29 -0.10 -9.53
N THR A 230 25.54 -0.46 -9.27
CA THR A 230 26.36 -1.26 -10.20
C THR A 230 25.87 -2.70 -10.40
N HIS A 231 24.92 -3.14 -9.58
CA HIS A 231 24.31 -4.47 -9.64
C HIS A 231 22.88 -4.46 -10.19
N ASN A 232 22.35 -3.30 -10.59
CA ASN A 232 21.01 -3.15 -11.14
C ASN A 232 19.92 -3.71 -10.22
N TYR A 233 19.95 -3.30 -8.94
CA TYR A 233 18.92 -3.71 -7.97
C TYR A 233 17.62 -2.92 -8.12
N TYR A 234 17.67 -1.78 -8.80
CA TYR A 234 16.54 -0.91 -9.09
C TYR A 234 16.42 -0.71 -10.60
N HIS A 235 15.19 -0.56 -11.09
CA HIS A 235 14.98 -0.32 -12.52
C HIS A 235 15.38 1.09 -12.98
N HIS A 236 15.32 2.08 -12.11
CA HIS A 236 15.66 3.48 -12.41
C HIS A 236 14.86 4.13 -13.56
N TYR A 237 13.72 3.56 -13.92
CA TYR A 237 12.90 4.09 -15.02
C TYR A 237 12.12 5.35 -14.62
N GLY A 238 11.78 5.50 -13.34
CA GLY A 238 10.93 6.58 -12.84
C GLY A 238 9.43 6.34 -13.10
N THR A 239 8.64 7.42 -12.98
CA THR A 239 7.16 7.35 -13.01
C THR A 239 6.56 7.55 -14.42
N GLY A 240 7.36 7.60 -15.46
CA GLY A 240 6.94 7.89 -16.84
C GLY A 240 6.34 6.72 -17.61
N TRP A 241 5.84 5.68 -16.93
CA TRP A 241 5.24 4.50 -17.53
C TRP A 241 3.79 4.71 -17.97
N ASN A 242 3.27 3.81 -18.80
CA ASN A 242 1.90 3.83 -19.30
C ASN A 242 1.16 2.54 -18.93
N TRP A 243 -0.08 2.65 -18.50
CA TRP A 243 -0.95 1.53 -18.12
C TRP A 243 -1.11 0.47 -19.19
N ASP A 244 -1.05 0.87 -20.42
CA ASP A 244 -1.30 0.04 -21.58
C ASP A 244 -0.02 -0.53 -22.22
N TYR A 245 1.14 -0.25 -21.63
CA TYR A 245 2.43 -0.69 -22.15
C TYR A 245 3.22 -1.49 -21.12
N PRO A 246 4.08 -2.42 -21.58
CA PRO A 246 4.93 -3.22 -20.68
C PRO A 246 5.91 -2.42 -19.83
N ASN A 247 6.20 -1.16 -20.18
CA ASN A 247 7.07 -0.30 -19.39
C ASN A 247 6.57 -0.08 -17.97
N ARG A 248 5.31 -0.39 -17.65
CA ARG A 248 4.81 -0.44 -16.27
C ARG A 248 5.46 -1.52 -15.42
N TRP A 249 6.05 -2.58 -16.03
CA TRP A 249 6.70 -3.67 -15.29
C TRP A 249 8.03 -3.26 -14.65
N TRP A 250 8.61 -2.14 -15.08
CA TRP A 250 9.82 -1.56 -14.52
C TRP A 250 9.65 -0.09 -14.15
N GLY A 251 8.44 0.41 -14.25
CA GLY A 251 8.11 1.78 -13.90
C GLY A 251 7.79 1.94 -12.43
N GLN A 252 8.35 2.98 -11.83
CA GLN A 252 8.06 3.36 -10.45
C GLN A 252 6.59 3.78 -10.32
N ILE A 253 5.81 3.07 -9.49
CA ILE A 253 4.35 3.28 -9.42
C ILE A 253 3.96 4.66 -8.90
N ALA A 254 4.73 5.20 -7.95
CA ALA A 254 4.54 6.53 -7.39
C ALA A 254 5.90 7.15 -7.03
N GLY A 255 5.94 8.45 -6.82
CA GLY A 255 7.18 9.18 -6.55
C GLY A 255 7.89 8.79 -5.26
N ASP A 256 7.17 8.19 -4.33
CA ASP A 256 7.63 7.68 -3.04
C ASP A 256 7.84 6.15 -2.99
N CYS A 257 7.58 5.45 -4.08
CA CYS A 257 7.76 4.00 -4.22
C CYS A 257 8.96 3.70 -5.12
N VAL A 258 10.06 3.27 -4.55
CA VAL A 258 11.27 2.95 -5.31
C VAL A 258 11.15 1.58 -5.95
N ASP A 259 11.21 1.52 -7.26
CA ASP A 259 10.99 0.31 -8.04
C ASP A 259 12.17 -0.65 -7.96
N LEU A 260 11.91 -1.88 -7.54
CA LEU A 260 12.89 -2.95 -7.42
C LEU A 260 13.03 -3.71 -8.73
N ASN A 261 14.25 -4.02 -9.12
CA ASN A 261 14.50 -4.91 -10.26
C ASN A 261 14.22 -6.36 -9.88
N THR A 262 12.98 -6.76 -10.03
CA THR A 262 12.48 -8.10 -9.67
C THR A 262 13.00 -9.21 -10.59
N GLU A 263 13.55 -8.88 -11.73
CA GLU A 263 14.23 -9.79 -12.64
C GLU A 263 15.62 -10.18 -12.13
N ASN A 264 16.20 -9.36 -11.24
CA ASN A 264 17.47 -9.62 -10.61
C ASN A 264 17.35 -10.72 -9.55
N ASP A 265 18.11 -11.82 -9.72
CA ASP A 265 18.06 -12.96 -8.80
C ASP A 265 18.34 -12.57 -7.35
N ALA A 266 19.30 -11.66 -7.11
CA ALA A 266 19.64 -11.23 -5.75
C ALA A 266 18.47 -10.47 -5.09
N VAL A 267 17.78 -9.64 -5.85
CA VAL A 267 16.57 -8.93 -5.41
C VAL A 267 15.45 -9.91 -5.11
N ALA A 268 15.16 -10.80 -6.07
CA ALA A 268 14.09 -11.78 -5.92
C ALA A 268 14.34 -12.72 -4.73
N GLN A 269 15.57 -13.21 -4.56
CA GLN A 269 15.94 -14.06 -3.41
C GLN A 269 15.83 -13.32 -2.09
N HIS A 270 16.18 -12.03 -2.06
CA HIS A 270 16.02 -11.21 -0.87
C HIS A 270 14.55 -11.06 -0.49
N VAL A 271 13.69 -10.71 -1.45
CA VAL A 271 12.24 -10.58 -1.26
C VAL A 271 11.62 -11.89 -0.78
N VAL A 272 11.97 -13.03 -1.43
CA VAL A 272 11.50 -14.36 -1.03
C VAL A 272 11.96 -14.72 0.38
N LYS A 273 13.19 -14.38 0.74
CA LYS A 273 13.73 -14.63 2.08
C LYS A 273 12.94 -13.86 3.13
N CYS A 274 12.70 -12.56 2.91
CA CYS A 274 11.97 -11.73 3.86
C CYS A 274 10.52 -12.19 4.04
N TYR A 275 9.77 -12.28 2.97
CA TYR A 275 8.36 -12.69 3.05
C TYR A 275 8.17 -14.18 3.36
N GLY A 276 9.16 -15.02 3.04
CA GLY A 276 9.18 -16.43 3.41
C GLY A 276 9.15 -16.67 4.93
N GLU A 277 9.63 -15.73 5.74
CA GLU A 277 9.53 -15.84 7.20
C GLU A 277 8.07 -15.80 7.65
N PHE A 278 7.21 -15.00 7.02
CA PHE A 278 5.79 -14.98 7.36
C PHE A 278 5.07 -16.28 6.97
N ILE A 279 5.50 -16.94 5.89
CA ILE A 279 5.01 -18.29 5.55
C ILE A 279 5.39 -19.30 6.65
N LYS A 280 6.61 -19.21 7.16
CA LYS A 280 7.10 -20.06 8.27
C LYS A 280 6.36 -19.81 9.59
N MET A 281 5.89 -18.59 9.80
CA MET A 281 5.06 -18.24 10.96
C MET A 281 3.65 -18.83 10.89
N GLY A 282 3.15 -19.18 9.69
CA GLY A 282 1.83 -19.80 9.50
C GLY A 282 0.81 -18.93 8.78
N VAL A 283 1.22 -17.87 8.10
CA VAL A 283 0.32 -17.09 7.22
C VAL A 283 -0.25 -18.02 6.14
N ASP A 284 -1.59 -18.00 5.94
CA ASP A 284 -2.29 -18.93 5.04
C ASP A 284 -2.20 -18.52 3.57
N GLY A 285 -1.96 -17.25 3.30
CA GLY A 285 -1.83 -16.76 1.92
C GLY A 285 -1.27 -15.35 1.84
N PHE A 286 -0.88 -14.95 0.63
CA PHE A 286 -0.49 -13.58 0.30
C PHE A 286 -1.48 -12.92 -0.65
N ARG A 287 -1.82 -11.68 -0.37
CA ARG A 287 -2.24 -10.73 -1.39
C ARG A 287 -0.99 -9.99 -1.85
N ILE A 288 -0.70 -10.02 -3.13
CA ILE A 288 0.50 -9.39 -3.67
C ILE A 288 0.11 -8.05 -4.30
N ASP A 289 0.59 -7.00 -3.68
CA ASP A 289 0.41 -5.63 -4.13
C ASP A 289 1.11 -5.40 -5.47
N THR A 290 0.57 -4.49 -6.27
CA THR A 290 1.18 -4.02 -7.52
C THR A 290 1.68 -5.15 -8.45
N SER A 291 1.02 -6.31 -8.43
CA SER A 291 1.41 -7.45 -9.28
C SER A 291 1.46 -7.10 -10.76
N GLY A 292 0.63 -6.16 -11.21
CA GLY A 292 0.64 -5.65 -12.56
C GLY A 292 1.92 -4.90 -12.96
N HIS A 293 2.78 -4.59 -12.01
CA HIS A 293 4.10 -3.99 -12.22
C HIS A 293 5.26 -5.00 -12.21
N ILE A 294 4.94 -6.28 -12.25
CA ILE A 294 5.89 -7.38 -12.42
C ILE A 294 5.38 -8.27 -13.53
N SER A 295 6.24 -8.68 -14.45
CA SER A 295 5.81 -9.51 -15.58
C SER A 295 5.37 -10.92 -15.16
N PRO A 296 4.44 -11.58 -15.87
CA PRO A 296 4.04 -12.95 -15.57
C PRO A 296 5.21 -13.94 -15.57
N ILE A 297 6.19 -13.76 -16.43
CA ILE A 297 7.36 -14.65 -16.48
C ILE A 297 8.24 -14.48 -15.24
N THR A 298 8.37 -13.27 -14.72
CA THR A 298 9.09 -13.03 -13.46
C THR A 298 8.40 -13.72 -12.29
N PHE A 299 7.07 -13.65 -12.21
CA PHE A 299 6.31 -14.43 -11.23
C PHE A 299 6.57 -15.92 -11.35
N ASN A 300 6.48 -16.47 -12.57
CA ASN A 300 6.67 -17.90 -12.82
C ASN A 300 8.09 -18.40 -12.57
N THR A 301 9.08 -17.52 -12.60
CA THR A 301 10.50 -17.90 -12.42
C THR A 301 11.01 -17.57 -11.03
N GLN A 302 10.67 -16.41 -10.49
CA GLN A 302 11.29 -15.89 -9.28
C GLN A 302 10.46 -16.11 -8.01
N PHE A 303 9.13 -15.99 -8.06
CA PHE A 303 8.32 -15.91 -6.84
C PHE A 303 7.43 -17.13 -6.62
N ILE A 304 6.56 -17.47 -7.57
CA ILE A 304 5.54 -18.52 -7.38
C ILE A 304 6.14 -19.86 -6.95
N PRO A 305 7.18 -20.40 -7.63
CA PRO A 305 7.71 -21.70 -7.25
C PRO A 305 8.29 -21.73 -5.84
N GLN A 306 8.93 -20.64 -5.43
CA GLN A 306 9.58 -20.54 -4.13
C GLN A 306 8.57 -20.38 -2.99
N PHE A 307 7.54 -19.55 -3.17
CA PHE A 307 6.49 -19.41 -2.17
C PHE A 307 5.65 -20.69 -2.04
N ILE A 308 5.37 -21.39 -3.16
CA ILE A 308 4.69 -22.71 -3.09
C ILE A 308 5.55 -23.72 -2.33
N ALA A 309 6.86 -23.78 -2.62
CA ALA A 309 7.77 -24.70 -1.95
C ALA A 309 7.87 -24.43 -0.44
N LEU A 310 7.99 -23.16 -0.05
CA LEU A 310 7.93 -22.76 1.36
C LEU A 310 6.56 -23.08 1.97
N GLY A 311 5.50 -22.80 1.24
CA GLY A 311 4.15 -23.14 1.66
C GLY A 311 3.97 -24.64 1.92
N GLU A 312 4.48 -25.51 1.08
CA GLU A 312 4.43 -26.96 1.28
C GLU A 312 5.32 -27.40 2.45
N GLN A 313 6.53 -26.81 2.55
CA GLN A 313 7.46 -27.14 3.63
C GLN A 313 6.90 -26.83 5.02
N TYR A 314 6.14 -25.75 5.17
CA TYR A 314 5.58 -25.28 6.45
C TYR A 314 4.06 -25.38 6.51
N LYS A 315 3.46 -26.31 5.79
CA LYS A 315 1.99 -26.48 5.76
C LYS A 315 1.37 -26.77 7.12
N ASP A 316 2.11 -27.46 7.99
CA ASP A 316 1.72 -27.78 9.36
C ASP A 316 1.48 -26.55 10.25
N LYS A 317 1.95 -25.39 9.84
CA LYS A 317 1.73 -24.11 10.53
C LYS A 317 0.43 -23.43 10.13
N ARG A 318 -0.17 -23.83 9.03
CA ARG A 318 -1.40 -23.22 8.52
C ARG A 318 -2.65 -23.96 9.00
N LEU A 319 -3.74 -23.21 9.07
CA LEU A 319 -5.02 -23.76 9.43
C LEU A 319 -5.42 -24.90 8.47
N ASN A 320 -5.71 -26.09 9.03
CA ASN A 320 -6.09 -27.32 8.29
C ASN A 320 -5.06 -27.78 7.25
N GLU A 321 -3.79 -27.41 7.40
CA GLU A 321 -2.72 -27.69 6.43
C GLU A 321 -3.10 -27.28 4.99
N CYS A 322 -3.85 -26.20 4.84
CA CYS A 322 -4.31 -25.76 3.52
C CYS A 322 -3.13 -25.40 2.61
N PRO A 323 -3.22 -25.64 1.29
CA PRO A 323 -2.23 -25.13 0.35
C PRO A 323 -2.05 -23.60 0.49
N PHE A 324 -0.83 -23.13 0.34
CA PHE A 324 -0.54 -21.70 0.39
C PHE A 324 -1.23 -20.97 -0.77
N TYR A 325 -2.04 -19.97 -0.46
CA TYR A 325 -2.83 -19.26 -1.43
C TYR A 325 -2.20 -17.92 -1.80
N MET A 326 -2.16 -17.60 -3.09
CA MET A 326 -1.65 -16.33 -3.59
C MET A 326 -2.63 -15.72 -4.57
N PHE A 327 -2.87 -14.42 -4.41
CA PHE A 327 -3.58 -13.61 -5.39
C PHE A 327 -3.00 -12.20 -5.43
N GLY A 328 -3.12 -11.53 -6.56
CA GLY A 328 -2.48 -10.24 -6.73
C GLY A 328 -3.33 -9.20 -7.41
N GLU A 329 -2.89 -7.96 -7.23
CA GLU A 329 -3.47 -6.79 -7.86
C GLU A 329 -2.80 -6.54 -9.21
N VAL A 330 -3.47 -6.91 -10.29
CA VAL A 330 -2.99 -6.59 -11.63
C VAL A 330 -3.52 -5.25 -12.13
N CYS A 331 -4.61 -4.76 -11.55
CA CYS A 331 -5.24 -3.46 -11.82
C CYS A 331 -5.59 -3.25 -13.30
N GLN A 332 -6.05 -4.29 -13.98
CA GLN A 332 -6.56 -4.22 -15.35
C GLN A 332 -8.07 -4.24 -15.35
N ARG A 333 -8.68 -3.12 -15.72
CA ARG A 333 -10.13 -2.90 -15.62
C ARG A 333 -10.93 -3.58 -16.71
N PHE A 334 -10.29 -3.92 -17.84
CA PHE A 334 -10.97 -4.47 -19.01
C PHE A 334 -10.24 -5.71 -19.51
N GLN A 335 -10.95 -6.83 -19.55
CA GLN A 335 -10.37 -8.11 -19.94
C GLN A 335 -10.00 -8.18 -21.41
N GLY A 336 -10.77 -7.55 -22.29
CA GLY A 336 -10.61 -7.70 -23.73
C GLY A 336 -9.86 -6.58 -24.44
N SER A 337 -9.85 -5.38 -23.85
CA SER A 337 -9.36 -4.18 -24.53
C SER A 337 -7.91 -3.80 -24.18
N VAL A 338 -7.35 -4.42 -23.16
CA VAL A 338 -6.01 -4.08 -22.64
C VAL A 338 -4.89 -4.95 -23.16
N ILE A 339 -5.19 -5.84 -24.11
CA ILE A 339 -4.16 -6.61 -24.77
C ILE A 339 -3.92 -5.96 -26.12
N TYR A 340 -2.82 -5.27 -26.20
CA TYR A 340 -2.36 -4.67 -27.43
C TYR A 340 -1.80 -5.76 -28.34
N ARG A 341 -1.93 -5.57 -29.63
CA ARG A 341 -1.56 -6.56 -30.66
C ARG A 341 -0.17 -7.13 -30.47
N ASP A 342 0.75 -6.26 -30.17
CA ASP A 342 2.16 -6.60 -30.05
C ASP A 342 2.63 -6.64 -28.59
N GLN A 343 1.69 -6.61 -27.63
CA GLN A 343 1.98 -6.46 -26.18
C GLN A 343 1.11 -7.42 -25.36
N PRO A 344 1.29 -8.72 -25.49
CA PRO A 344 0.58 -9.69 -24.68
C PRO A 344 0.99 -9.57 -23.21
N ASN A 345 0.25 -10.25 -22.34
CA ASN A 345 0.57 -10.39 -20.91
C ASN A 345 0.25 -9.18 -20.03
N LEU A 346 -0.37 -8.13 -20.54
CA LEU A 346 -0.80 -7.01 -19.73
C LEU A 346 -2.11 -7.27 -19.00
N SER A 347 -2.90 -8.24 -19.45
CA SER A 347 -4.17 -8.60 -18.83
C SER A 347 -3.99 -9.49 -17.62
N SER A 348 -4.90 -9.34 -16.63
CA SER A 348 -4.89 -10.10 -15.38
C SER A 348 -4.96 -11.61 -15.56
N TYR A 349 -5.63 -12.12 -16.62
CA TYR A 349 -5.76 -13.56 -16.80
C TYR A 349 -4.47 -14.26 -17.19
N PHE A 350 -3.48 -13.58 -17.78
CA PHE A 350 -2.19 -14.22 -18.09
C PHE A 350 -1.39 -14.57 -16.83
N TYR A 351 -1.60 -13.88 -15.73
CA TYR A 351 -0.95 -14.21 -14.47
C TYR A 351 -1.41 -15.55 -13.88
N THR A 352 -2.58 -16.04 -14.27
CA THR A 352 -3.13 -17.31 -13.79
C THR A 352 -2.59 -18.54 -14.54
N TRP A 353 -1.80 -18.34 -15.60
CA TRP A 353 -1.22 -19.39 -16.41
C TRP A 353 0.28 -19.53 -16.21
N LYS A 354 0.78 -20.77 -16.37
CA LYS A 354 2.21 -21.00 -16.47
C LYS A 354 2.77 -20.34 -17.72
N SER A 355 3.93 -19.72 -17.58
CA SER A 355 4.72 -19.28 -18.72
C SER A 355 5.27 -20.46 -19.50
N ASP A 356 5.54 -20.27 -20.78
CA ASP A 356 6.16 -21.29 -21.63
C ASP A 356 7.50 -21.75 -21.04
N GLN A 357 7.73 -23.05 -20.97
CA GLN A 357 8.92 -23.62 -20.35
C GLN A 357 10.21 -23.27 -21.12
N SER A 358 10.12 -23.03 -22.41
CA SER A 358 11.28 -22.60 -23.22
C SER A 358 11.68 -21.18 -22.85
N LEU A 359 10.71 -20.28 -22.65
CA LEU A 359 10.96 -18.92 -22.18
C LEU A 359 11.49 -18.89 -20.75
N ILE A 360 10.97 -19.75 -19.85
CA ILE A 360 11.50 -19.89 -18.51
C ILE A 360 12.96 -20.36 -18.53
N ASN A 361 13.28 -21.33 -19.38
CA ASN A 361 14.64 -21.83 -19.50
C ASN A 361 15.59 -20.76 -20.04
N GLU A 362 15.16 -20.00 -21.02
CA GLU A 362 15.90 -18.87 -21.58
C GLU A 362 16.14 -17.81 -20.50
N PHE A 363 15.11 -17.41 -19.77
CA PHE A 363 15.22 -16.46 -18.65
C PHE A 363 16.26 -16.90 -17.62
N LYS A 364 16.23 -18.17 -17.22
CA LYS A 364 17.14 -18.72 -16.18
C LYS A 364 18.58 -18.89 -16.64
N THR A 365 18.84 -18.97 -17.95
CA THR A 365 20.20 -19.12 -18.49
C THR A 365 20.93 -17.82 -18.70
N GLN A 366 20.23 -16.70 -18.67
CA GLN A 366 20.83 -15.39 -18.80
C GLN A 366 21.37 -14.90 -17.46
N SER A 367 22.50 -14.20 -17.48
CA SER A 367 22.93 -13.45 -16.31
C SER A 367 21.98 -12.28 -16.07
N THR A 368 21.83 -11.86 -14.82
CA THR A 368 21.03 -10.68 -14.46
C THR A 368 21.41 -9.45 -15.27
N GLN A 369 22.73 -9.23 -15.45
CA GLN A 369 23.22 -8.10 -16.24
C GLN A 369 22.86 -8.22 -17.72
N ALA A 370 23.05 -9.41 -18.34
CA ALA A 370 22.70 -9.63 -19.72
C ALA A 370 21.18 -9.52 -19.94
N TRP A 371 20.37 -9.98 -18.98
CA TRP A 371 18.94 -9.81 -19.01
C TRP A 371 18.55 -8.33 -18.99
N TRP A 372 19.13 -7.56 -18.07
CA TRP A 372 18.91 -6.13 -17.95
C TRP A 372 19.26 -5.40 -19.25
N ASP A 373 20.46 -5.62 -19.75
CA ASP A 373 20.98 -4.91 -20.91
C ASP A 373 20.19 -5.18 -22.20
N THR A 374 19.62 -6.37 -22.31
CA THR A 374 18.99 -6.80 -23.57
C THR A 374 17.47 -6.83 -23.53
N GLN A 375 16.85 -6.90 -22.35
CA GLN A 375 15.44 -7.17 -22.22
C GLN A 375 14.66 -6.08 -21.49
N VAL A 376 15.27 -5.38 -20.54
CA VAL A 376 14.51 -4.46 -19.70
C VAL A 376 14.26 -3.14 -20.39
N LEU A 377 15.29 -2.45 -20.82
CA LEU A 377 15.16 -1.14 -21.49
C LEU A 377 16.17 -0.97 -22.60
N PRO A 378 16.01 -1.66 -23.74
CA PRO A 378 16.73 -1.25 -24.92
C PRO A 378 16.42 0.21 -25.21
N GLU A 379 17.43 1.02 -25.44
CA GLU A 379 17.30 2.44 -25.71
C GLU A 379 16.24 2.72 -26.82
N GLY A 380 15.27 3.57 -26.49
CA GLY A 380 14.20 3.96 -27.42
C GLY A 380 13.05 2.96 -27.54
N HIS A 381 12.96 1.94 -26.68
CA HIS A 381 11.87 0.97 -26.67
C HIS A 381 11.03 1.06 -25.41
N ASP A 382 9.71 1.19 -25.60
CA ASP A 382 8.71 1.07 -24.53
C ASP A 382 8.20 -0.37 -24.38
N THR A 383 8.66 -1.27 -25.25
CA THR A 383 8.22 -2.66 -25.29
C THR A 383 9.38 -3.58 -24.96
N PRO A 384 9.20 -4.52 -24.05
CA PRO A 384 10.23 -5.53 -23.77
C PRO A 384 10.43 -6.43 -25.01
N VAL A 385 11.63 -6.99 -25.10
CA VAL A 385 11.99 -7.97 -26.11
C VAL A 385 12.35 -9.30 -25.47
N GLY A 386 12.34 -10.38 -26.25
CA GLY A 386 12.68 -11.70 -25.74
C GLY A 386 11.72 -12.23 -24.67
N PRO A 387 12.22 -12.97 -23.67
CA PRO A 387 11.41 -13.65 -22.67
C PRO A 387 10.51 -12.74 -21.83
N MET A 388 10.90 -11.49 -21.65
CA MET A 388 10.11 -10.55 -20.87
C MET A 388 8.89 -10.04 -21.63
N ALA A 389 8.92 -10.05 -22.96
CA ALA A 389 7.82 -9.57 -23.79
C ALA A 389 6.56 -10.39 -23.58
N THR A 390 6.68 -11.69 -23.48
CA THR A 390 5.53 -12.57 -23.41
C THR A 390 5.88 -13.94 -22.84
N CYS A 391 4.97 -14.48 -22.07
CA CYS A 391 4.89 -15.91 -21.83
C CYS A 391 3.78 -16.57 -22.65
N GLU A 392 3.12 -15.79 -23.47
CA GLU A 392 1.92 -16.18 -24.20
C GLU A 392 1.97 -15.69 -25.64
N LYS A 393 1.14 -16.27 -26.46
CA LYS A 393 0.88 -15.83 -27.82
C LYS A 393 -0.01 -14.58 -27.80
N ASP A 394 -0.25 -14.04 -28.97
CA ASP A 394 -1.10 -12.88 -29.14
C ASP A 394 -2.54 -13.08 -28.64
N THR A 395 -3.37 -12.05 -28.78
CA THR A 395 -4.72 -12.05 -28.28
C THR A 395 -5.66 -13.07 -28.92
N GLU A 396 -5.37 -13.56 -30.12
CA GLU A 396 -6.19 -14.57 -30.78
C GLU A 396 -5.90 -15.96 -30.21
N ASP A 397 -4.68 -16.18 -29.75
CA ASP A 397 -4.18 -17.44 -29.19
C ASP A 397 -4.16 -17.45 -27.66
N LYS A 398 -4.95 -16.59 -27.01
CA LYS A 398 -5.05 -16.60 -25.55
C LYS A 398 -5.36 -18.00 -25.03
N PRO A 399 -4.67 -18.44 -23.99
CA PRO A 399 -5.03 -19.69 -23.37
C PRO A 399 -6.47 -19.61 -22.83
N ARG A 400 -7.16 -20.73 -22.90
CA ARG A 400 -8.53 -20.84 -22.45
C ARG A 400 -8.72 -22.13 -21.65
N SER A 401 -9.52 -22.02 -20.61
CA SER A 401 -9.96 -23.17 -19.84
C SER A 401 -11.48 -23.31 -19.83
N ASN A 402 -11.95 -24.45 -19.39
CA ASN A 402 -13.36 -24.67 -19.08
C ASN A 402 -13.58 -24.87 -17.57
N ASN A 403 -12.55 -24.62 -16.75
CA ASN A 403 -12.55 -24.97 -15.33
C ASN A 403 -13.65 -24.27 -14.53
N VAL A 404 -14.09 -23.10 -14.95
CA VAL A 404 -15.15 -22.35 -14.29
C VAL A 404 -16.56 -22.70 -14.82
N TRP A 405 -16.65 -23.38 -15.99
CA TRP A 405 -17.90 -23.68 -16.66
C TRP A 405 -18.38 -25.10 -16.42
N MET A 406 -19.68 -25.26 -16.18
CA MET A 406 -20.30 -26.58 -16.23
C MET A 406 -20.25 -27.14 -17.67
N GLN A 407 -20.03 -28.41 -17.81
CA GLN A 407 -20.11 -29.13 -19.09
C GLN A 407 -21.40 -29.97 -19.17
N ASN A 408 -22.17 -29.79 -20.22
CA ASN A 408 -23.46 -30.48 -20.40
C ASN A 408 -24.38 -30.38 -19.17
N GLY A 409 -24.35 -29.24 -18.48
CA GLY A 409 -25.17 -28.99 -17.30
C GLY A 409 -24.70 -29.68 -16.01
N ALA A 410 -23.48 -30.23 -16.01
CA ALA A 410 -22.88 -30.90 -14.85
C ALA A 410 -21.46 -30.37 -14.54
N TRP A 411 -21.04 -30.55 -13.31
CA TRP A 411 -19.67 -30.34 -12.92
C TRP A 411 -18.74 -31.39 -13.59
N HIS A 412 -17.55 -30.95 -13.96
CA HIS A 412 -16.48 -31.82 -14.44
C HIS A 412 -15.19 -31.53 -13.69
N GLU A 413 -14.28 -32.51 -13.62
CA GLU A 413 -12.98 -32.33 -12.95
C GLU A 413 -12.16 -31.25 -13.68
N PRO A 414 -11.71 -30.20 -12.96
CA PRO A 414 -10.89 -29.15 -13.56
C PRO A 414 -9.49 -29.62 -13.95
N ASP A 415 -8.95 -29.06 -15.02
CA ASP A 415 -7.54 -29.25 -15.42
C ASP A 415 -6.69 -28.07 -14.97
N TYR A 416 -5.87 -28.27 -13.95
CA TYR A 416 -4.92 -27.28 -13.42
C TYR A 416 -3.47 -27.52 -13.87
N SER A 417 -3.24 -28.40 -14.88
CA SER A 417 -1.89 -28.72 -15.35
C SER A 417 -1.10 -27.47 -15.83
N GLN A 418 -1.80 -26.46 -16.32
CA GLN A 418 -1.26 -25.20 -16.79
C GLN A 418 -1.51 -24.02 -15.83
N ALA A 419 -2.03 -24.25 -14.62
CA ALA A 419 -2.17 -23.22 -13.62
C ALA A 419 -0.81 -22.73 -13.13
N SER A 420 -0.61 -21.41 -13.04
CA SER A 420 0.62 -20.84 -12.49
C SER A 420 0.78 -21.09 -10.99
N GLY A 421 -0.36 -21.27 -10.28
CA GLY A 421 -0.40 -21.24 -8.81
C GLY A 421 -0.64 -19.83 -8.25
N PHE A 422 -0.81 -18.85 -9.13
CA PHE A 422 -1.13 -17.47 -8.78
C PHE A 422 -2.53 -17.12 -9.29
N ASN A 423 -3.29 -16.42 -8.47
CA ASN A 423 -4.63 -15.95 -8.78
C ASN A 423 -4.66 -14.42 -8.74
N VAL A 424 -5.80 -13.83 -9.02
CA VAL A 424 -5.89 -12.37 -9.10
C VAL A 424 -7.13 -11.83 -8.39
N ILE A 425 -7.09 -10.57 -8.03
CA ILE A 425 -8.29 -9.77 -7.84
C ILE A 425 -8.95 -9.63 -9.21
N ASP A 426 -10.23 -9.97 -9.31
CA ASP A 426 -10.99 -9.82 -10.55
C ASP A 426 -11.33 -8.35 -10.80
N PHE A 427 -10.31 -7.61 -11.20
CA PHE A 427 -10.38 -6.16 -11.34
C PHE A 427 -11.43 -5.69 -12.36
N PRO A 428 -11.63 -6.38 -13.52
CA PRO A 428 -12.72 -6.06 -14.42
C PRO A 428 -14.10 -6.18 -13.77
N VAL A 429 -14.32 -7.24 -12.96
CA VAL A 429 -15.57 -7.44 -12.22
C VAL A 429 -15.72 -6.37 -11.15
N HIS A 430 -14.68 -6.12 -10.36
CA HIS A 430 -14.68 -5.05 -9.36
C HIS A 430 -15.05 -3.69 -9.98
N TYR A 431 -14.37 -3.28 -11.03
CA TYR A 431 -14.62 -1.99 -11.69
C TYR A 431 -16.05 -1.86 -12.22
N SER A 432 -16.65 -2.98 -12.62
CA SER A 432 -18.02 -3.02 -13.16
C SER A 432 -19.11 -3.13 -12.09
N PHE A 433 -18.76 -3.30 -10.83
CA PHE A 433 -19.71 -3.56 -9.73
C PHE A 433 -20.51 -2.33 -9.26
N ASN A 434 -20.62 -1.30 -10.06
CA ASN A 434 -21.66 -0.29 -9.85
C ASN A 434 -23.07 -0.86 -10.10
N SER A 435 -23.18 -1.95 -10.87
CA SER A 435 -24.39 -2.78 -10.93
C SER A 435 -24.07 -4.20 -11.38
N VAL A 436 -24.87 -5.18 -10.97
CA VAL A 436 -24.75 -6.57 -11.44
C VAL A 436 -24.91 -6.66 -12.95
N GLY A 437 -25.73 -5.79 -13.57
CA GLY A 437 -25.89 -5.76 -15.02
C GLY A 437 -24.59 -5.51 -15.78
N ASN A 438 -23.75 -4.65 -15.28
CA ASN A 438 -22.45 -4.37 -15.91
C ASN A 438 -21.50 -5.56 -15.75
N VAL A 439 -21.51 -6.21 -14.59
CA VAL A 439 -20.68 -7.39 -14.31
C VAL A 439 -21.06 -8.54 -15.22
N MET A 440 -22.35 -8.74 -15.51
CA MET A 440 -22.86 -9.81 -16.38
C MET A 440 -22.28 -9.76 -17.82
N GLY A 441 -21.89 -8.59 -18.30
CA GLY A 441 -21.25 -8.46 -19.62
C GLY A 441 -19.86 -9.07 -19.72
N LEU A 442 -19.21 -9.36 -18.58
CA LEU A 442 -17.82 -9.81 -18.53
C LEU A 442 -17.64 -11.32 -18.53
N PHE A 443 -18.66 -12.08 -18.13
CA PHE A 443 -18.51 -13.53 -17.90
C PHE A 443 -18.23 -14.35 -19.15
N THR A 444 -18.49 -13.84 -20.34
CA THR A 444 -18.12 -14.50 -21.60
C THR A 444 -16.59 -14.66 -21.72
N GLN A 445 -15.83 -13.96 -20.91
CA GLN A 445 -14.36 -13.97 -20.92
C GLN A 445 -13.76 -14.75 -19.74
N ASP A 446 -14.58 -15.36 -18.88
CA ASP A 446 -14.10 -16.08 -17.71
C ASP A 446 -13.19 -17.28 -18.06
N ASN A 447 -13.34 -17.85 -19.24
CA ASN A 447 -12.49 -18.93 -19.75
C ASN A 447 -11.06 -18.49 -20.11
N TYR A 448 -10.76 -17.20 -20.10
CA TYR A 448 -9.40 -16.71 -20.26
C TYR A 448 -8.57 -16.82 -18.96
N TYR A 449 -9.20 -16.85 -17.80
CA TYR A 449 -8.51 -17.27 -16.58
C TYR A 449 -8.28 -18.77 -16.57
N ASN A 450 -7.26 -19.24 -15.88
CA ASN A 450 -7.11 -20.67 -15.66
C ASN A 450 -8.33 -21.24 -14.90
N ASP A 451 -8.72 -20.59 -13.82
CA ASP A 451 -10.00 -20.82 -13.15
C ASP A 451 -10.47 -19.55 -12.40
N ALA A 452 -11.46 -18.87 -12.95
CA ALA A 452 -12.03 -17.66 -12.35
C ALA A 452 -12.69 -17.89 -10.98
N SER A 453 -12.96 -19.14 -10.60
CA SER A 453 -13.50 -19.45 -9.27
C SER A 453 -12.52 -19.19 -8.14
N TYR A 454 -11.22 -19.10 -8.43
CA TYR A 454 -10.18 -18.72 -7.47
C TYR A 454 -9.91 -17.21 -7.40
N ASN A 455 -10.50 -16.41 -8.28
CA ASN A 455 -10.31 -14.97 -8.23
C ASN A 455 -10.99 -14.37 -6.99
N VAL A 456 -10.34 -13.40 -6.35
CA VAL A 456 -10.96 -12.61 -5.28
C VAL A 456 -11.84 -11.53 -5.91
N VAL A 457 -13.04 -11.39 -5.41
CA VAL A 457 -14.04 -10.42 -5.89
C VAL A 457 -14.53 -9.52 -4.76
N TYR A 458 -14.60 -8.23 -5.01
CA TYR A 458 -15.15 -7.23 -4.10
C TYR A 458 -15.85 -6.09 -4.85
N VAL A 459 -16.68 -5.34 -4.16
CA VAL A 459 -17.38 -4.16 -4.72
C VAL A 459 -16.52 -2.91 -4.56
N ASP A 460 -16.09 -2.58 -3.36
CA ASP A 460 -15.11 -1.54 -3.10
C ASP A 460 -13.95 -2.05 -2.23
N SER A 461 -12.86 -1.28 -2.22
CA SER A 461 -11.65 -1.60 -1.49
C SER A 461 -11.04 -0.35 -0.85
N HIS A 462 -9.82 -0.47 -0.35
CA HIS A 462 -9.07 0.65 0.22
C HIS A 462 -8.49 1.62 -0.85
N ASP A 463 -8.45 1.21 -2.12
CA ASP A 463 -7.91 2.01 -3.22
C ASP A 463 -8.98 2.45 -4.22
N TYR A 464 -9.93 1.56 -4.50
CA TYR A 464 -10.91 1.77 -5.56
C TYR A 464 -12.32 1.38 -5.14
N GLY A 465 -13.28 2.19 -5.57
CA GLY A 465 -14.68 1.82 -5.73
C GLY A 465 -14.97 1.38 -7.17
N PRO A 466 -16.20 0.97 -7.49
CA PRO A 466 -16.55 0.63 -8.86
C PRO A 466 -16.63 1.89 -9.74
N GLY A 467 -16.21 1.76 -11.01
CA GLY A 467 -16.28 2.86 -11.98
C GLY A 467 -17.70 3.32 -12.28
N PRO A 468 -17.88 4.55 -12.80
CA PRO A 468 -16.85 5.53 -13.16
C PRO A 468 -16.33 6.37 -11.97
N SER A 469 -16.88 6.19 -10.76
CA SER A 469 -16.47 6.92 -9.54
C SER A 469 -15.47 6.10 -8.73
N ASP A 470 -14.47 5.56 -9.38
CA ASP A 470 -13.52 4.59 -8.82
C ASP A 470 -12.65 5.13 -7.67
N GLY A 471 -12.53 6.44 -7.53
CA GLY A 471 -11.83 7.06 -6.39
C GLY A 471 -12.67 7.25 -5.13
N THR A 472 -13.89 6.70 -5.06
CA THR A 472 -14.80 6.88 -3.91
C THR A 472 -15.35 5.55 -3.40
N ARG A 473 -15.66 5.49 -2.09
CA ARG A 473 -16.44 4.38 -1.52
C ARG A 473 -17.78 4.26 -2.25
N PHE A 474 -18.25 3.03 -2.43
CA PHE A 474 -19.49 2.76 -3.11
C PHE A 474 -20.67 3.57 -2.53
N ASN A 475 -21.46 4.21 -3.39
CA ASN A 475 -22.57 5.08 -2.98
C ASN A 475 -23.92 4.77 -3.66
N GLY A 476 -24.04 3.61 -4.30
CA GLY A 476 -25.24 3.17 -4.99
C GLY A 476 -26.46 2.94 -4.07
N GLY A 477 -26.27 3.01 -2.76
CA GLY A 477 -27.29 2.84 -1.74
C GLY A 477 -27.49 1.40 -1.28
N THR A 478 -28.17 1.25 -0.16
CA THR A 478 -28.34 -0.02 0.57
C THR A 478 -28.93 -1.13 -0.31
N ALA A 479 -29.92 -0.79 -1.15
CA ALA A 479 -30.55 -1.75 -2.05
C ALA A 479 -29.57 -2.26 -3.13
N GLN A 480 -28.76 -1.38 -3.70
CA GLN A 480 -27.76 -1.77 -4.69
C GLN A 480 -26.61 -2.55 -4.03
N TRP A 481 -26.20 -2.17 -2.81
CA TRP A 481 -25.29 -3.00 -2.02
C TRP A 481 -25.81 -4.41 -1.82
N ALA A 482 -27.08 -4.55 -1.36
CA ALA A 482 -27.69 -5.84 -1.14
C ALA A 482 -27.75 -6.70 -2.41
N GLU A 483 -28.05 -6.09 -3.55
CA GLU A 483 -28.01 -6.77 -4.88
C GLU A 483 -26.60 -7.27 -5.21
N ASN A 484 -25.62 -6.39 -5.11
CA ASN A 484 -24.23 -6.72 -5.44
C ASN A 484 -23.69 -7.83 -4.53
N LEU A 485 -23.95 -7.74 -3.23
CA LEU A 485 -23.54 -8.76 -2.26
C LEU A 485 -24.26 -10.08 -2.48
N ALA A 486 -25.58 -10.07 -2.71
CA ALA A 486 -26.35 -11.27 -2.99
C ALA A 486 -25.80 -12.02 -4.22
N PHE A 487 -25.44 -11.28 -5.27
CA PHE A 487 -24.82 -11.85 -6.46
C PHE A 487 -23.39 -12.35 -6.16
N MET A 488 -22.53 -11.53 -5.56
CA MET A 488 -21.12 -11.83 -5.28
C MET A 488 -20.96 -13.10 -4.42
N PHE A 489 -21.77 -13.26 -3.38
CA PHE A 489 -21.69 -14.42 -2.48
C PHE A 489 -22.26 -15.72 -3.07
N THR A 490 -23.08 -15.65 -4.09
CA THR A 490 -23.70 -16.84 -4.71
C THR A 490 -23.12 -17.21 -6.07
N PHE A 491 -22.39 -16.29 -6.69
CA PHE A 491 -21.74 -16.50 -7.97
C PHE A 491 -20.32 -17.09 -7.81
N ARG A 492 -19.48 -16.98 -8.80
CA ARG A 492 -18.09 -17.49 -8.79
C ARG A 492 -17.12 -16.53 -8.13
N GLY A 493 -15.99 -17.03 -7.70
CA GLY A 493 -14.93 -16.28 -7.03
C GLY A 493 -15.04 -16.33 -5.50
N ILE A 494 -14.03 -15.78 -4.83
CA ILE A 494 -13.92 -15.71 -3.38
C ILE A 494 -14.37 -14.32 -2.95
N PRO A 495 -15.53 -14.20 -2.27
CA PRO A 495 -16.04 -12.91 -1.85
C PRO A 495 -15.15 -12.24 -0.82
N CYS A 496 -14.90 -10.97 -1.02
CA CYS A 496 -14.17 -10.12 -0.08
C CYS A 496 -14.95 -8.83 0.17
N ILE A 497 -15.03 -8.38 1.41
CA ILE A 497 -15.51 -7.03 1.72
C ILE A 497 -14.41 -6.23 2.42
N TYR A 498 -14.38 -4.95 2.15
CA TYR A 498 -13.54 -3.99 2.83
C TYR A 498 -14.24 -3.50 4.10
N TYR A 499 -13.51 -3.31 5.20
CA TYR A 499 -14.11 -2.94 6.49
C TYR A 499 -15.06 -1.74 6.37
N GLY A 500 -16.16 -1.84 7.07
CA GLY A 500 -17.21 -0.83 7.07
C GLY A 500 -18.21 -0.94 5.91
N SER A 501 -17.99 -1.79 4.90
CA SER A 501 -18.95 -2.02 3.81
C SER A 501 -20.28 -2.56 4.34
N GLU A 502 -20.24 -3.29 5.44
CA GLU A 502 -21.40 -3.88 6.13
C GLU A 502 -22.33 -2.83 6.76
N VAL A 503 -21.93 -1.57 6.81
CA VAL A 503 -22.73 -0.46 7.34
C VAL A 503 -22.68 0.80 6.47
N GLU A 504 -22.24 0.68 5.22
CA GLU A 504 -22.04 1.83 4.31
C GLU A 504 -21.12 2.92 4.90
N PHE A 505 -20.10 2.50 5.66
CA PHE A 505 -19.15 3.41 6.30
C PHE A 505 -18.45 4.31 5.27
N LYS A 506 -18.45 5.62 5.53
CA LYS A 506 -17.86 6.63 4.62
C LYS A 506 -18.38 6.56 3.18
N LYS A 507 -19.64 6.17 3.01
CA LYS A 507 -20.34 6.11 1.73
C LYS A 507 -20.12 7.37 0.90
N GLY A 508 -19.62 7.20 -0.33
CA GLY A 508 -19.37 8.30 -1.27
C GLY A 508 -18.18 9.20 -0.94
N CYS A 509 -17.49 8.98 0.19
CA CYS A 509 -16.25 9.69 0.47
C CYS A 509 -15.13 9.21 -0.46
N ARG A 510 -14.18 10.10 -0.80
CA ARG A 510 -12.93 9.68 -1.44
C ARG A 510 -12.27 8.59 -0.60
N ILE A 511 -11.79 7.57 -1.25
CA ILE A 511 -11.12 6.45 -0.57
C ILE A 511 -9.78 6.92 -0.04
N ASP A 512 -8.98 7.52 -0.90
CA ASP A 512 -7.70 8.12 -0.52
C ASP A 512 -7.65 9.58 -0.95
N ALA A 513 -7.25 10.44 -0.04
CA ALA A 513 -7.20 11.87 -0.33
C ALA A 513 -5.86 12.34 -0.91
N GLY A 514 -4.82 11.49 -0.90
CA GLY A 514 -3.46 11.86 -1.26
C GLY A 514 -2.94 13.01 -0.40
N GLY A 515 -2.02 12.76 0.46
CA GLY A 515 -1.19 13.63 1.30
C GLY A 515 -1.75 14.96 1.84
N THR A 516 -2.35 15.79 1.00
CA THR A 516 -2.69 17.17 1.40
C THR A 516 -4.18 17.53 1.25
N ALA A 517 -4.99 16.66 0.66
CA ALA A 517 -6.34 17.05 0.24
C ALA A 517 -7.41 16.91 1.33
N ALA A 518 -7.29 15.98 2.26
CA ALA A 518 -8.20 15.84 3.39
C ALA A 518 -7.57 15.00 4.50
N PRO A 519 -7.90 15.23 5.78
CA PRO A 519 -7.54 14.35 6.88
C PRO A 519 -8.07 12.94 6.64
N VAL A 520 -7.31 11.90 7.01
CA VAL A 520 -7.69 10.48 6.86
C VAL A 520 -9.09 10.19 7.42
N LYS A 521 -9.47 10.82 8.52
CA LYS A 521 -10.80 10.70 9.12
C LYS A 521 -11.97 11.08 8.19
N ASN A 522 -11.71 11.84 7.13
CA ASN A 522 -12.71 12.25 6.14
C ASN A 522 -12.72 11.38 4.90
N THR A 523 -11.90 10.35 4.84
CA THR A 523 -11.71 9.47 3.68
C THR A 523 -12.37 8.11 3.91
N GLY A 524 -12.39 7.29 2.88
CA GLY A 524 -12.79 5.89 2.96
C GLY A 524 -11.87 5.00 3.80
N ARG A 525 -10.71 5.53 4.20
CA ARG A 525 -9.72 4.89 5.09
C ARG A 525 -9.82 5.40 6.54
N ALA A 526 -10.90 6.07 6.92
CA ALA A 526 -11.11 6.56 8.26
C ALA A 526 -11.09 5.44 9.31
N TYR A 527 -10.84 5.80 10.56
CA TYR A 527 -10.89 4.87 11.69
C TYR A 527 -12.29 4.32 11.93
N PHE A 528 -12.39 3.02 12.06
CA PHE A 528 -13.67 2.29 12.19
C PHE A 528 -14.01 1.85 13.63
N GLY A 529 -13.07 1.97 14.54
CA GLY A 529 -13.17 1.40 15.90
C GLY A 529 -14.42 1.80 16.67
N ASN A 530 -14.97 3.01 16.46
CA ASN A 530 -16.22 3.43 17.11
C ASN A 530 -17.39 2.51 16.82
N TYR A 531 -17.43 1.90 15.65
CA TYR A 531 -18.46 0.94 15.26
C TYR A 531 -18.28 -0.40 15.98
N LEU A 532 -17.09 -0.65 16.54
CA LEU A 532 -16.69 -1.90 17.18
C LEU A 532 -16.66 -1.81 18.70
N GLU A 533 -16.95 -0.65 19.28
CA GLU A 533 -16.97 -0.46 20.74
C GLU A 533 -18.01 -1.38 21.42
N GLY A 534 -17.61 -1.98 22.51
CA GLY A 534 -18.41 -2.96 23.26
C GLY A 534 -17.90 -4.38 23.11
N ASN A 535 -18.68 -5.33 23.62
CA ASN A 535 -18.30 -6.73 23.66
C ASN A 535 -19.05 -7.55 22.59
N VAL A 536 -18.33 -8.44 21.95
CA VAL A 536 -18.86 -9.46 21.04
C VAL A 536 -18.22 -10.81 21.38
N LYS A 537 -19.02 -11.87 21.35
CA LYS A 537 -18.55 -13.26 21.51
C LYS A 537 -19.24 -14.15 20.50
N THR A 538 -18.45 -14.95 19.82
CA THR A 538 -18.88 -15.83 18.75
C THR A 538 -18.48 -17.27 19.07
N THR A 539 -19.45 -18.16 19.05
CA THR A 539 -19.21 -19.61 19.23
C THR A 539 -19.06 -20.31 17.88
N ASP A 540 -19.74 -19.82 16.86
CA ASP A 540 -19.71 -20.34 15.50
C ASP A 540 -19.94 -19.20 14.50
N PHE A 541 -19.55 -19.38 13.24
CA PHE A 541 -19.70 -18.38 12.19
C PHE A 541 -21.14 -17.88 12.04
N GLY A 542 -21.31 -16.56 12.13
CA GLY A 542 -22.62 -15.94 12.06
C GLY A 542 -23.52 -16.14 13.30
N THR A 543 -22.99 -16.68 14.42
CA THR A 543 -23.71 -16.86 15.68
C THR A 543 -22.98 -16.15 16.81
N TYR A 544 -23.62 -15.19 17.43
CA TYR A 544 -22.94 -14.29 18.38
C TYR A 544 -23.86 -13.76 19.47
N THR A 545 -23.23 -13.24 20.51
CA THR A 545 -23.83 -12.30 21.47
C THR A 545 -23.00 -11.01 21.44
N ALA A 546 -23.67 -9.85 21.51
CA ALA A 546 -22.97 -8.57 21.45
C ALA A 546 -23.67 -7.50 22.30
N THR A 547 -22.89 -6.51 22.78
CA THR A 547 -23.36 -5.35 23.53
C THR A 547 -22.58 -4.11 23.08
N GLY A 548 -23.13 -2.92 23.27
CA GLY A 548 -22.50 -1.66 22.86
C GLY A 548 -22.71 -1.34 21.38
N ASN A 549 -21.83 -0.51 20.83
CA ASN A 549 -21.90 -0.09 19.42
C ASN A 549 -21.77 -1.28 18.47
N VAL A 550 -20.90 -2.23 18.78
CA VAL A 550 -20.69 -3.43 17.96
C VAL A 550 -21.99 -4.24 17.80
N ALA A 551 -22.85 -4.26 18.80
CA ALA A 551 -24.16 -4.91 18.70
C ALA A 551 -25.09 -4.18 17.70
N GLN A 552 -25.06 -2.86 17.68
CA GLN A 552 -25.83 -2.06 16.72
C GLN A 552 -25.27 -2.23 15.31
N THR A 553 -23.97 -2.21 15.16
CA THR A 553 -23.27 -2.46 13.89
C THR A 553 -23.63 -3.83 13.31
N LEU A 554 -23.56 -4.88 14.10
CA LEU A 554 -23.96 -6.23 13.68
C LEU A 554 -25.47 -6.35 13.37
N ASN A 555 -26.31 -5.52 13.99
CA ASN A 555 -27.75 -5.50 13.74
C ASN A 555 -28.14 -4.61 12.56
N ALA A 556 -27.22 -3.89 11.93
CA ALA A 556 -27.50 -3.10 10.72
C ALA A 556 -27.97 -3.99 9.57
N ASP A 557 -28.79 -3.43 8.69
CA ASP A 557 -29.44 -4.18 7.60
C ASP A 557 -28.46 -4.94 6.72
N LEU A 558 -27.38 -4.29 6.26
CA LEU A 558 -26.36 -4.94 5.42
C LEU A 558 -25.55 -5.97 6.19
N ALA A 559 -25.21 -5.71 7.45
CA ALA A 559 -24.50 -6.67 8.29
C ALA A 559 -25.33 -7.95 8.44
N GLN A 560 -26.62 -7.85 8.72
CA GLN A 560 -27.52 -9.00 8.79
C GLN A 560 -27.66 -9.72 7.44
N HIS A 561 -27.68 -8.96 6.35
CA HIS A 561 -27.72 -9.52 5.00
C HIS A 561 -26.45 -10.36 4.72
N ILE A 562 -25.27 -9.83 5.04
CA ILE A 562 -23.97 -10.52 4.90
C ILE A 562 -23.93 -11.80 5.74
N ILE A 563 -24.38 -11.76 6.98
CA ILE A 563 -24.44 -12.92 7.86
C ILE A 563 -25.24 -14.06 7.21
N ARG A 564 -26.39 -13.74 6.62
CA ARG A 564 -27.22 -14.74 5.94
C ARG A 564 -26.57 -15.28 4.68
N LEU A 565 -25.97 -14.39 3.87
CA LEU A 565 -25.24 -14.80 2.67
C LEU A 565 -24.06 -15.71 2.99
N ASN A 566 -23.29 -15.40 4.02
CA ASN A 566 -22.21 -16.24 4.52
C ASN A 566 -22.72 -17.62 4.97
N LYS A 567 -23.81 -17.68 5.72
CA LYS A 567 -24.41 -18.95 6.15
C LYS A 567 -24.88 -19.80 4.97
N ILE A 568 -25.51 -19.18 3.97
CA ILE A 568 -25.96 -19.89 2.75
C ILE A 568 -24.76 -20.41 1.97
N ARG A 569 -23.76 -19.57 1.75
CA ARG A 569 -22.54 -19.96 1.03
C ARG A 569 -21.80 -21.08 1.76
N ALA A 570 -21.64 -20.99 3.05
CA ALA A 570 -21.00 -22.01 3.88
C ALA A 570 -21.72 -23.37 3.77
N ALA A 571 -23.04 -23.38 3.75
CA ALA A 571 -23.84 -24.60 3.68
C ALA A 571 -23.79 -25.30 2.32
N VAL A 572 -23.45 -24.62 1.22
CA VAL A 572 -23.61 -25.11 -0.16
C VAL A 572 -22.26 -25.20 -0.88
N PRO A 573 -21.62 -26.37 -0.96
CA PRO A 573 -20.34 -26.56 -1.67
C PRO A 573 -20.36 -26.04 -3.12
N ALA A 574 -21.48 -26.20 -3.84
CA ALA A 574 -21.62 -25.67 -5.19
C ALA A 574 -21.49 -24.16 -5.26
N LEU A 575 -21.87 -23.40 -4.23
CA LEU A 575 -21.69 -21.95 -4.20
C LEU A 575 -20.24 -21.56 -3.92
N ARG A 576 -19.54 -22.36 -3.13
CA ARG A 576 -18.14 -22.09 -2.76
C ARG A 576 -17.18 -22.43 -3.89
N LYS A 577 -17.24 -23.68 -4.39
CA LYS A 577 -16.23 -24.31 -5.27
C LYS A 577 -16.77 -24.67 -6.66
N GLY A 578 -18.04 -24.37 -6.93
CA GLY A 578 -18.73 -24.89 -8.10
C GLY A 578 -18.42 -24.16 -9.39
N GLN A 579 -18.59 -24.91 -10.47
CA GLN A 579 -18.71 -24.39 -11.82
C GLN A 579 -20.12 -23.82 -12.04
N TYR A 580 -20.31 -23.01 -13.05
CA TYR A 580 -21.60 -22.39 -13.32
C TYR A 580 -22.04 -22.49 -14.77
N THR A 581 -23.34 -22.28 -15.02
CA THR A 581 -23.92 -22.09 -16.34
C THR A 581 -25.17 -21.21 -16.28
N PHE A 582 -25.40 -20.45 -17.35
CA PHE A 582 -26.65 -19.73 -17.58
C PHE A 582 -27.63 -20.50 -18.45
N ASP A 583 -27.22 -21.66 -19.00
CA ASP A 583 -28.03 -22.46 -19.89
C ASP A 583 -29.32 -22.95 -19.22
N GLY A 584 -30.45 -22.69 -19.85
CA GLY A 584 -31.75 -23.05 -19.31
C GLY A 584 -32.16 -22.25 -18.09
N CYS A 585 -31.64 -21.07 -17.90
CA CYS A 585 -32.02 -20.11 -16.84
C CYS A 585 -32.75 -18.93 -17.46
N SER A 586 -33.98 -18.67 -17.01
CA SER A 586 -34.80 -17.53 -17.43
C SER A 586 -35.22 -16.74 -16.19
N ALA A 587 -34.52 -15.64 -15.92
CA ALA A 587 -34.83 -14.79 -14.77
C ALA A 587 -36.13 -13.99 -15.00
N LYS A 588 -36.88 -13.74 -13.92
CA LYS A 588 -38.05 -12.88 -13.87
C LYS A 588 -37.71 -11.63 -13.08
N GLY A 589 -37.10 -10.66 -13.73
CA GLY A 589 -36.76 -9.35 -13.14
C GLY A 589 -35.44 -9.25 -12.38
N GLY A 590 -34.55 -10.22 -12.57
CA GLY A 590 -33.23 -10.25 -11.94
C GLY A 590 -32.28 -11.17 -12.69
N TRP A 591 -31.50 -11.94 -11.94
CA TRP A 591 -30.45 -12.80 -12.46
C TRP A 591 -30.69 -14.24 -12.05
N ALA A 592 -30.36 -15.20 -12.93
CA ALA A 592 -30.53 -16.62 -12.65
C ALA A 592 -29.38 -17.43 -13.25
N PHE A 593 -28.87 -18.38 -12.49
CA PHE A 593 -27.77 -19.27 -12.91
C PHE A 593 -27.81 -20.58 -12.12
N LYS A 594 -27.10 -21.57 -12.60
CA LYS A 594 -26.90 -22.86 -11.94
C LYS A 594 -25.47 -22.97 -11.46
N ARG A 595 -25.28 -23.68 -10.34
CA ARG A 595 -23.98 -24.00 -9.76
C ARG A 595 -23.87 -25.49 -9.50
N ALA A 596 -22.72 -26.09 -9.81
CA ALA A 596 -22.47 -27.51 -9.51
C ALA A 596 -21.04 -27.72 -9.02
N TYR A 597 -20.88 -28.54 -7.99
CA TYR A 597 -19.62 -29.04 -7.51
C TYR A 597 -19.80 -30.49 -7.06
N LYS A 598 -19.15 -31.44 -7.76
CA LYS A 598 -19.35 -32.87 -7.51
C LYS A 598 -20.86 -33.20 -7.44
N ASN A 599 -21.32 -33.68 -6.30
CA ASN A 599 -22.73 -34.02 -6.07
C ASN A 599 -23.60 -32.84 -5.62
N SER A 600 -23.01 -31.71 -5.22
CA SER A 600 -23.74 -30.51 -4.82
C SER A 600 -24.22 -29.75 -6.05
N TYR A 601 -25.53 -29.47 -6.12
CA TYR A 601 -26.15 -28.74 -7.24
C TYR A 601 -27.13 -27.71 -6.72
N ALA A 602 -27.00 -26.48 -7.21
CA ALA A 602 -27.83 -25.36 -6.78
C ALA A 602 -28.39 -24.56 -7.97
N LEU A 603 -29.63 -24.11 -7.83
CA LEU A 603 -30.29 -23.15 -8.69
C LEU A 603 -30.37 -21.83 -7.92
N VAL A 604 -29.91 -20.76 -8.52
CA VAL A 604 -29.86 -19.45 -7.86
C VAL A 604 -30.66 -18.43 -8.67
N ALA A 605 -31.51 -17.69 -7.98
CA ALA A 605 -32.21 -16.54 -8.53
C ALA A 605 -31.97 -15.32 -7.62
N VAL A 606 -31.56 -14.21 -8.19
CA VAL A 606 -31.26 -12.94 -7.49
C VAL A 606 -32.23 -11.88 -7.99
N ASN A 607 -32.76 -11.06 -7.09
CA ASN A 607 -33.71 -9.96 -7.31
C ASN A 607 -35.09 -10.35 -7.79
N GLY A 608 -35.40 -11.62 -7.91
CA GLY A 608 -36.70 -12.07 -8.40
C GLY A 608 -36.79 -13.58 -8.51
N GLY A 609 -37.84 -14.05 -9.16
CA GLY A 609 -38.00 -15.44 -9.49
C GLY A 609 -37.27 -15.84 -10.76
N ALA A 610 -37.32 -17.13 -11.09
CA ALA A 610 -36.74 -17.66 -12.33
C ALA A 610 -37.41 -18.99 -12.76
N THR A 611 -37.29 -19.31 -14.03
CA THR A 611 -37.58 -20.64 -14.57
C THR A 611 -36.26 -21.30 -15.00
N PHE A 612 -36.02 -22.49 -14.45
CA PHE A 612 -34.87 -23.32 -14.78
C PHE A 612 -35.33 -24.54 -15.56
N THR A 613 -34.74 -24.80 -16.72
CA THR A 613 -34.98 -25.98 -17.55
C THR A 613 -33.77 -26.92 -17.51
N ASN A 614 -33.94 -28.16 -17.92
CA ASN A 614 -32.90 -29.19 -17.86
C ASN A 614 -32.32 -29.34 -16.44
N VAL A 615 -33.22 -29.35 -15.47
CA VAL A 615 -32.83 -29.50 -14.05
C VAL A 615 -32.69 -30.99 -13.77
N PRO A 616 -31.56 -31.45 -13.19
CA PRO A 616 -31.38 -32.86 -12.81
C PRO A 616 -32.50 -33.38 -11.91
N THR A 617 -32.81 -34.67 -12.01
CA THR A 617 -33.79 -35.32 -11.13
C THR A 617 -33.36 -35.28 -9.69
N GLY A 618 -34.25 -34.97 -8.78
CA GLY A 618 -34.04 -34.88 -7.34
C GLY A 618 -35.06 -33.98 -6.66
N ASN A 619 -34.98 -33.91 -5.34
CA ASN A 619 -35.76 -32.96 -4.57
C ASN A 619 -34.92 -31.69 -4.31
N TYR A 620 -35.49 -30.53 -4.58
CA TYR A 620 -34.82 -29.25 -4.40
C TYR A 620 -35.49 -28.46 -3.29
N VAL A 621 -34.72 -28.00 -2.33
CA VAL A 621 -35.23 -27.17 -1.24
C VAL A 621 -34.64 -25.76 -1.36
N ASP A 622 -35.49 -24.78 -1.35
CA ASP A 622 -35.08 -23.37 -1.26
C ASP A 622 -34.60 -23.09 0.17
N LEU A 623 -33.31 -22.81 0.34
CA LEU A 623 -32.71 -22.55 1.65
C LEU A 623 -33.30 -21.32 2.35
N VAL A 624 -33.86 -20.39 1.59
CA VAL A 624 -34.41 -19.14 2.14
C VAL A 624 -35.83 -19.37 2.69
N THR A 625 -36.66 -20.04 1.93
CA THR A 625 -38.09 -20.20 2.26
C THR A 625 -38.43 -21.58 2.85
N GLY A 626 -37.59 -22.59 2.66
CA GLY A 626 -37.86 -23.97 3.01
C GLY A 626 -38.79 -24.69 2.01
N LYS A 627 -39.24 -24.02 0.93
CA LYS A 627 -40.14 -24.61 -0.06
C LYS A 627 -39.41 -25.67 -0.89
N SER A 628 -40.11 -26.80 -1.09
CA SER A 628 -39.60 -27.92 -1.89
C SER A 628 -40.10 -27.84 -3.32
N TYR A 629 -39.27 -28.35 -4.26
CA TYR A 629 -39.54 -28.43 -5.68
C TYR A 629 -39.06 -29.79 -6.21
N THR A 630 -39.72 -30.32 -7.19
CA THR A 630 -39.32 -31.58 -7.84
C THR A 630 -38.55 -31.27 -9.11
N GLY A 631 -37.31 -31.76 -9.21
CA GLY A 631 -36.47 -31.69 -10.43
C GLY A 631 -36.79 -32.82 -11.42
N GLY A 632 -35.99 -32.90 -12.48
CA GLY A 632 -36.19 -33.88 -13.59
C GLY A 632 -36.85 -33.24 -14.82
N GLY A 633 -36.78 -31.92 -14.96
CA GLY A 633 -37.35 -31.17 -16.05
C GLY A 633 -37.24 -29.69 -15.87
N SER A 634 -38.35 -29.00 -15.53
CA SER A 634 -38.37 -27.56 -15.29
C SER A 634 -38.82 -27.25 -13.86
N ILE A 635 -38.12 -26.30 -13.23
CA ILE A 635 -38.53 -25.69 -11.95
C ILE A 635 -38.81 -24.22 -12.18
N THR A 636 -39.96 -23.73 -11.73
CA THR A 636 -40.28 -22.31 -11.68
C THR A 636 -40.32 -21.85 -10.25
N VAL A 637 -39.57 -20.81 -9.95
CA VAL A 637 -39.49 -20.14 -8.67
C VAL A 637 -40.17 -18.77 -8.81
N ASP A 638 -41.17 -18.55 -8.01
CA ASP A 638 -41.82 -17.25 -7.92
C ASP A 638 -41.28 -16.51 -6.69
N ALA A 639 -40.80 -15.32 -6.92
CA ALA A 639 -40.31 -14.44 -5.88
C ALA A 639 -40.59 -12.97 -6.25
N PRO A 640 -40.79 -12.09 -5.27
CA PRO A 640 -40.93 -10.66 -5.54
C PRO A 640 -39.71 -10.08 -6.26
N GLN A 641 -39.91 -9.13 -7.15
CA GLN A 641 -38.83 -8.38 -7.80
C GLN A 641 -38.32 -7.30 -6.85
N THR A 642 -37.36 -7.67 -6.05
CA THR A 642 -36.79 -6.79 -5.03
C THR A 642 -35.26 -6.93 -5.00
N LYS A 643 -34.54 -5.82 -5.05
CA LYS A 643 -33.07 -5.80 -4.98
C LYS A 643 -32.56 -6.46 -3.71
N GLY A 644 -31.54 -7.28 -3.85
CA GLY A 644 -30.90 -8.00 -2.75
C GLY A 644 -31.60 -9.30 -2.34
N GLN A 645 -32.82 -9.56 -2.85
CA GLN A 645 -33.52 -10.82 -2.59
C GLN A 645 -32.83 -11.96 -3.34
N ILE A 646 -32.77 -13.13 -2.70
CA ILE A 646 -32.27 -14.36 -3.36
C ILE A 646 -33.19 -15.55 -3.09
N ARG A 647 -33.08 -16.51 -3.99
CA ARG A 647 -33.55 -17.88 -3.82
C ARG A 647 -32.42 -18.83 -4.18
N VAL A 648 -32.19 -19.81 -3.33
CA VAL A 648 -31.13 -20.81 -3.53
C VAL A 648 -31.73 -22.18 -3.32
N LEU A 649 -32.03 -22.87 -4.40
CA LEU A 649 -32.60 -24.20 -4.38
C LEU A 649 -31.49 -25.23 -4.48
N VAL A 650 -31.31 -26.02 -3.44
CA VAL A 650 -30.24 -27.02 -3.36
C VAL A 650 -30.84 -28.43 -3.52
N LYS A 651 -30.24 -29.19 -4.44
CA LYS A 651 -30.62 -30.55 -4.76
C LYS A 651 -30.39 -31.49 -3.56
N ASP A 652 -31.41 -32.31 -3.25
CA ASP A 652 -31.36 -33.33 -2.20
C ASP A 652 -30.93 -32.81 -0.83
N TRP A 653 -31.23 -31.54 -0.54
CA TRP A 653 -30.95 -30.90 0.72
C TRP A 653 -31.77 -31.49 1.87
N THR A 654 -31.09 -31.92 2.92
CA THR A 654 -31.72 -32.55 4.11
C THR A 654 -31.76 -31.63 5.33
N GLY A 655 -31.06 -30.48 5.26
CA GLY A 655 -31.06 -29.47 6.32
C GLY A 655 -32.31 -28.61 6.32
N GLY A 656 -32.44 -27.76 7.32
CA GLY A 656 -33.49 -26.77 7.44
C GLY A 656 -33.24 -25.52 6.59
N LYS A 657 -34.06 -24.50 6.82
CA LYS A 657 -33.79 -23.14 6.30
C LYS A 657 -32.45 -22.63 6.80
N VAL A 658 -31.75 -21.93 5.92
CA VAL A 658 -30.46 -21.29 6.27
C VAL A 658 -30.59 -19.76 6.30
N GLY A 659 -31.43 -19.20 5.43
CA GLY A 659 -31.56 -17.76 5.27
C GLY A 659 -32.64 -17.08 6.11
N GLU A 660 -33.19 -17.76 7.15
CA GLU A 660 -34.12 -17.18 8.07
C GLU A 660 -35.39 -16.54 7.46
N ASP A 661 -36.20 -17.30 6.76
CA ASP A 661 -37.55 -16.88 6.36
C ASP A 661 -37.67 -15.63 5.49
N GLY A 662 -36.70 -15.39 4.62
CA GLY A 662 -36.72 -14.24 3.75
C GLY A 662 -36.46 -12.91 4.42
N LYS A 663 -35.85 -12.92 5.60
CA LYS A 663 -35.34 -11.73 6.30
C LYS A 663 -34.07 -11.15 5.63
N PHE A 664 -34.01 -11.23 4.30
CA PHE A 664 -33.06 -10.46 3.54
C PHE A 664 -33.55 -9.03 3.40
N ILE A 665 -32.61 -8.10 3.23
CA ILE A 665 -32.91 -6.74 2.86
C ILE A 665 -33.79 -6.78 1.62
N TYR A 666 -34.89 -6.01 1.65
CA TYR A 666 -35.83 -5.91 0.52
C TYR A 666 -36.47 -7.24 0.09
N ALA A 667 -36.60 -8.24 0.97
CA ALA A 667 -37.60 -9.27 0.81
C ALA A 667 -39.00 -8.64 0.74
N SER A 668 -40.06 -9.39 0.47
CA SER A 668 -41.42 -8.87 0.27
C SER A 668 -41.91 -7.82 1.27
N SER A 669 -41.33 -7.82 2.47
CA SER A 669 -41.39 -6.72 3.44
C SER A 669 -39.99 -6.55 4.02
N PRO A 670 -39.36 -5.37 3.89
CA PRO A 670 -38.08 -5.09 4.52
C PRO A 670 -38.16 -5.37 6.02
N VAL A 671 -37.27 -6.20 6.52
CA VAL A 671 -37.16 -6.43 7.96
C VAL A 671 -36.18 -5.41 8.51
N ALA A 672 -36.63 -4.54 9.37
CA ALA A 672 -35.77 -3.63 10.08
C ALA A 672 -34.88 -4.39 11.07
N HIS A 673 -33.58 -4.36 10.83
CA HIS A 673 -32.57 -4.95 11.72
C HIS A 673 -31.85 -3.89 12.57
N GLY A 674 -32.11 -2.64 12.37
CA GLY A 674 -31.44 -1.53 13.03
C GLY A 674 -31.10 -0.42 12.03
N GLY A 675 -31.35 -0.67 10.72
CA GLY A 675 -31.05 0.29 9.66
C GLY A 675 -29.56 0.52 9.48
N SER A 676 -29.22 1.68 8.95
CA SER A 676 -27.83 2.17 8.93
C SER A 676 -27.47 2.76 10.28
N VAL A 677 -26.25 2.51 10.74
CA VAL A 677 -25.72 3.07 11.98
C VAL A 677 -24.62 4.07 11.68
N THR A 678 -24.51 5.08 12.51
CA THR A 678 -23.42 6.05 12.43
C THR A 678 -22.97 6.39 13.85
N PHE A 679 -21.67 6.25 14.10
CA PHE A 679 -21.06 6.65 15.35
C PHE A 679 -19.98 7.69 15.05
N GLU A 680 -20.05 8.81 15.75
CA GLU A 680 -18.98 9.81 15.66
C GLU A 680 -17.74 9.30 16.36
N ASP A 681 -16.60 9.47 15.70
CA ASP A 681 -15.33 9.23 16.36
C ASP A 681 -15.06 10.39 17.34
N PRO A 682 -14.99 10.14 18.65
CA PRO A 682 -14.64 11.16 19.62
C PRO A 682 -13.19 11.61 19.46
N GLY A 683 -12.42 10.93 18.59
CA GLY A 683 -10.97 11.06 18.49
C GLY A 683 -10.29 10.36 19.65
N THR A 684 -8.96 10.36 19.63
CA THR A 684 -8.15 9.95 20.78
C THR A 684 -7.38 11.14 21.28
N THR A 685 -7.35 11.29 22.60
CA THR A 685 -6.49 12.26 23.27
C THR A 685 -5.18 11.64 23.71
N GLN A 686 -5.05 10.32 23.56
CA GLN A 686 -3.88 9.56 23.94
C GLN A 686 -3.25 8.96 22.69
N TYR A 687 -2.20 9.58 22.23
CA TYR A 687 -1.28 9.05 21.24
C TYR A 687 0.14 9.23 21.75
N TYR A 688 1.01 8.36 21.30
CA TYR A 688 2.40 8.39 21.75
C TYR A 688 3.15 9.49 21.02
N THR A 689 3.38 10.62 21.69
CA THR A 689 4.16 11.74 21.19
C THR A 689 5.64 11.60 21.54
N ALA A 690 6.47 12.44 20.92
CA ALA A 690 7.86 12.55 21.34
C ALA A 690 7.97 13.00 22.82
N GLU A 691 6.99 13.75 23.31
CA GLU A 691 6.92 14.14 24.73
C GLU A 691 6.53 12.98 25.66
N ASP A 692 5.68 12.06 25.20
CA ASP A 692 5.36 10.85 25.98
C ASP A 692 6.56 9.90 26.10
N ALA A 693 7.55 10.09 25.21
CA ALA A 693 8.85 9.46 25.36
C ALA A 693 9.71 10.04 26.50
N ILE A 694 9.26 11.08 27.16
CA ILE A 694 9.94 11.73 28.30
C ILE A 694 10.15 10.77 29.48
N GLY A 695 9.42 9.68 29.58
CA GLY A 695 9.74 8.62 30.53
C GLY A 695 11.11 7.95 30.35
N GLN A 696 11.83 8.23 29.24
CA GLN A 696 13.20 7.77 29.03
C GLN A 696 14.22 8.90 29.16
N PRO A 697 15.42 8.56 29.64
CA PRO A 697 16.52 9.51 29.69
C PRO A 697 16.83 10.11 28.34
N SER A 698 16.90 11.43 28.25
CA SER A 698 17.19 12.13 27.00
C SER A 698 17.99 13.40 27.22
N VAL A 699 18.67 13.83 26.16
CA VAL A 699 19.34 15.12 26.04
C VAL A 699 18.63 15.93 24.96
N ALA A 700 18.13 17.08 25.33
CA ALA A 700 17.62 18.05 24.37
C ALA A 700 18.69 19.08 24.05
N LEU A 701 18.95 19.35 22.78
CA LEU A 701 19.80 20.44 22.32
C LEU A 701 18.95 21.64 21.92
N ASN A 702 19.34 22.82 22.34
CA ASN A 702 18.69 24.05 21.90
C ASN A 702 19.74 25.06 21.40
N PRO A 703 19.76 25.41 20.10
CA PRO A 703 18.91 24.84 19.04
C PRO A 703 19.23 23.37 18.75
N ALA A 704 18.23 22.61 18.26
CA ALA A 704 18.29 21.16 18.09
C ALA A 704 19.11 20.70 16.86
N GLY A 705 19.76 21.62 16.18
CA GLY A 705 20.50 21.40 14.93
C GLY A 705 20.06 22.37 13.84
N GLY A 706 20.63 22.25 12.65
CA GLY A 706 20.27 23.06 11.48
C GLY A 706 21.30 24.10 11.09
N ALA A 707 20.92 25.02 10.19
CA ALA A 707 21.81 26.06 9.69
C ALA A 707 21.87 27.24 10.63
N PHE A 708 23.06 27.85 10.75
CA PHE A 708 23.25 29.12 11.46
C PHE A 708 24.18 30.07 10.65
N ASN A 709 23.95 31.38 10.76
CA ASN A 709 24.60 32.41 9.96
C ASN A 709 25.39 33.42 10.80
N THR A 710 25.60 33.11 12.06
CA THR A 710 26.41 33.91 12.99
C THR A 710 27.85 33.40 12.98
N GLU A 711 28.78 34.19 13.47
CA GLU A 711 30.18 33.80 13.57
C GLU A 711 30.34 32.54 14.45
N THR A 712 29.57 32.50 15.53
CA THR A 712 29.47 31.37 16.46
C THR A 712 28.03 31.12 16.84
N LEU A 713 27.71 29.90 17.27
CA LEU A 713 26.41 29.51 17.80
C LEU A 713 26.58 28.90 19.17
N ASN A 714 25.80 29.40 20.13
CA ASN A 714 25.70 28.77 21.44
C ASN A 714 24.62 27.72 21.41
N VAL A 715 24.94 26.52 21.85
CA VAL A 715 24.05 25.37 21.94
C VAL A 715 23.99 24.97 23.42
N THR A 716 22.76 24.81 23.91
CA THR A 716 22.53 24.31 25.29
C THR A 716 22.01 22.89 25.23
N ALA A 717 22.73 21.95 25.85
CA ALA A 717 22.30 20.60 26.10
C ALA A 717 21.61 20.52 27.46
N THR A 718 20.42 19.97 27.55
CA THR A 718 19.63 19.84 28.78
C THR A 718 19.16 18.41 28.95
N LEU A 719 19.35 17.84 30.13
CA LEU A 719 18.80 16.53 30.49
C LEU A 719 17.33 16.66 30.86
N ASN A 720 16.54 15.64 30.50
CA ASN A 720 15.22 15.50 31.10
C ASN A 720 15.33 15.00 32.56
N GLU A 721 14.20 15.00 33.30
CA GLU A 721 14.13 14.68 34.72
C GLU A 721 14.52 13.25 35.11
N VAL A 722 14.49 12.30 34.12
CA VAL A 722 14.83 10.90 34.36
C VAL A 722 16.27 10.53 34.00
N ALA A 723 17.00 11.45 33.39
CA ALA A 723 18.44 11.30 33.14
C ALA A 723 19.27 11.76 34.33
N VAL A 724 20.20 10.91 34.78
CA VAL A 724 21.04 11.23 35.94
C VAL A 724 22.38 11.87 35.59
N SER A 725 22.85 11.67 34.38
CA SER A 725 24.06 12.32 33.83
C SER A 725 24.00 12.36 32.32
N GLY A 726 24.66 13.32 31.71
CA GLY A 726 24.79 13.44 30.28
C GLY A 726 26.19 13.86 29.85
N TRP A 727 26.43 13.74 28.56
CA TRP A 727 27.65 14.21 27.94
C TRP A 727 27.35 14.74 26.53
N TYR A 728 28.24 15.61 26.04
CA TYR A 728 28.29 15.99 24.63
C TYR A 728 29.72 15.94 24.11
N GLN A 729 29.83 15.81 22.76
CA GLN A 729 31.12 15.80 22.07
C GLN A 729 30.97 16.54 20.72
N ILE A 730 31.81 17.50 20.45
CA ILE A 730 31.80 18.27 19.21
C ILE A 730 32.72 17.58 18.20
N GLY A 731 32.13 17.08 17.09
CA GLY A 731 32.83 16.29 16.09
C GLY A 731 33.31 14.94 16.62
N THR A 732 33.97 14.15 15.77
CA THR A 732 34.45 12.82 16.12
C THR A 732 35.76 12.82 16.94
N THR A 733 36.48 13.90 16.93
CA THR A 733 37.80 14.06 17.58
C THR A 733 37.75 14.91 18.84
N GLY A 734 36.62 15.53 19.14
CA GLY A 734 36.46 16.35 20.36
C GLY A 734 36.45 15.48 21.63
N ASN A 735 36.70 16.10 22.77
CA ASN A 735 36.55 15.40 24.04
C ASN A 735 35.08 15.30 24.45
N LYS A 736 34.71 14.19 25.08
CA LYS A 736 33.43 14.08 25.77
C LYS A 736 33.42 15.00 27.00
N ILE A 737 32.42 15.87 27.06
CA ILE A 737 32.23 16.82 28.20
C ILE A 737 30.98 16.35 28.96
N GLU A 738 31.15 15.96 30.22
CA GLU A 738 30.05 15.47 31.04
C GLU A 738 29.34 16.65 31.75
N PHE A 739 28.03 16.47 32.01
CA PHE A 739 27.19 17.40 32.74
C PHE A 739 26.04 16.69 33.46
N ASN A 740 25.45 17.31 34.48
CA ASN A 740 24.44 16.67 35.36
C ASN A 740 23.03 17.30 35.27
N SER A 741 22.87 18.40 34.55
CA SER A 741 21.55 19.01 34.33
C SER A 741 21.50 19.71 32.97
N SER A 742 22.37 20.67 32.75
CA SER A 742 22.52 21.37 31.49
C SER A 742 23.94 21.85 31.30
N SER A 743 24.35 22.00 30.03
CA SER A 743 25.64 22.58 29.66
C SER A 743 25.49 23.38 28.39
N THR A 744 26.08 24.56 28.34
CA THR A 744 26.12 25.41 27.14
C THR A 744 27.52 25.41 26.56
N PHE A 745 27.62 25.21 25.27
CA PHE A 745 28.88 25.23 24.53
C PHE A 745 28.72 26.03 23.23
N THR A 746 29.84 26.43 22.67
CA THR A 746 29.87 27.24 21.46
C THR A 746 30.45 26.43 20.31
N ILE A 747 29.84 26.54 19.15
CA ILE A 747 30.32 25.98 17.89
C ILE A 747 30.52 27.11 16.87
N GLY A 748 31.27 26.86 15.79
CA GLY A 748 31.42 27.80 14.69
C GLY A 748 32.68 28.62 14.66
N GLU A 749 33.46 28.72 15.77
CA GLU A 749 34.68 29.53 15.82
C GLU A 749 35.73 29.14 14.76
N SER A 750 35.86 27.84 14.49
CA SER A 750 36.81 27.32 13.49
C SER A 750 36.16 26.88 12.20
N MET A 751 34.87 27.12 12.03
CA MET A 751 34.14 26.68 10.85
C MET A 751 34.12 27.76 9.77
N GLY A 752 34.47 27.35 8.56
CA GLY A 752 34.18 28.12 7.35
C GLY A 752 32.73 28.05 6.93
N TYR A 753 32.28 29.00 6.13
CA TYR A 753 30.96 28.95 5.52
C TYR A 753 30.82 27.70 4.64
N GLY A 754 29.71 27.01 4.80
CA GLY A 754 29.42 25.76 4.11
C GLY A 754 29.84 24.50 4.88
N GLU A 755 30.66 24.65 5.92
CA GLU A 755 31.08 23.54 6.75
C GLU A 755 29.99 23.12 7.75
N SER A 756 30.02 21.86 8.12
CA SER A 756 29.11 21.29 9.11
C SER A 756 29.87 20.62 10.25
N VAL A 757 29.33 20.69 11.43
CA VAL A 757 29.80 19.97 12.59
C VAL A 757 28.67 19.18 13.23
N THR A 758 28.94 17.94 13.59
CA THR A 758 28.02 17.13 14.34
C THR A 758 28.37 17.18 15.82
N VAL A 759 27.39 17.48 16.65
CA VAL A 759 27.48 17.36 18.09
C VAL A 759 26.84 16.03 18.48
N TYR A 760 27.66 15.12 18.98
CA TYR A 760 27.21 13.86 19.57
C TYR A 760 26.88 14.12 21.04
N TYR A 761 25.87 13.43 21.54
CA TYR A 761 25.48 13.55 22.94
C TYR A 761 24.91 12.23 23.45
N GLY A 762 24.89 12.09 24.77
CA GLY A 762 24.25 10.97 25.41
C GLY A 762 23.95 11.26 26.86
N CYS A 763 23.13 10.41 27.47
CA CYS A 763 22.81 10.44 28.89
C CYS A 763 22.70 9.02 29.44
N LYS A 764 22.70 8.92 30.79
CA LYS A 764 22.52 7.66 31.51
C LYS A 764 21.33 7.75 32.43
N ASP A 765 20.65 6.62 32.58
CA ASP A 765 19.66 6.44 33.64
C ASP A 765 20.28 6.07 34.98
N ALA A 766 19.45 5.87 35.99
CA ALA A 766 19.88 5.48 37.33
C ALA A 766 20.58 4.11 37.39
N ASP A 767 20.33 3.25 36.42
CA ASP A 767 20.92 1.91 36.28
C ASP A 767 22.25 1.95 35.49
N GLY A 768 22.62 3.13 34.97
CA GLY A 768 23.83 3.35 34.19
C GLY A 768 23.72 2.96 32.70
N LYS A 769 22.53 2.64 32.21
CA LYS A 769 22.30 2.42 30.79
C LYS A 769 22.44 3.73 30.04
N GLU A 770 23.17 3.70 28.91
CA GLU A 770 23.49 4.90 28.12
C GLU A 770 22.53 5.01 26.92
N TYR A 771 22.07 6.23 26.66
CA TYR A 771 21.22 6.63 25.54
C TYR A 771 21.97 7.71 24.77
N THR A 772 22.11 7.57 23.47
CA THR A 772 22.95 8.46 22.64
C THR A 772 22.19 9.05 21.47
N GLY A 773 22.61 10.21 21.02
CA GLY A 773 22.08 10.90 19.86
C GLY A 773 23.09 11.83 19.22
N GLY A 774 22.66 12.62 18.23
CA GLY A 774 23.51 13.61 17.62
C GLY A 774 22.70 14.64 16.83
N ALA A 775 23.27 15.84 16.68
CA ALA A 775 22.70 16.92 15.90
C ALA A 775 23.76 17.58 15.04
N THR A 776 23.44 17.87 13.79
CA THR A 776 24.36 18.51 12.86
C THR A 776 24.00 19.98 12.68
N TYR A 777 25.02 20.81 12.75
CA TYR A 777 24.94 22.25 12.54
C TYR A 777 25.77 22.65 11.34
N LYS A 778 25.22 23.47 10.45
CA LYS A 778 25.89 23.99 9.25
C LYS A 778 26.03 25.49 9.33
N LYS A 779 27.26 25.99 9.20
CA LYS A 779 27.50 27.42 9.11
C LYS A 779 27.23 27.91 7.69
N VAL A 780 26.29 28.82 7.54
CA VAL A 780 25.90 29.37 6.22
C VAL A 780 26.34 30.84 6.11
N ASP A 781 26.69 31.25 4.88
CA ASP A 781 27.05 32.63 4.62
C ASP A 781 25.78 33.50 4.62
N PRO A 782 25.66 34.47 5.53
CA PRO A 782 24.48 35.33 5.57
C PRO A 782 24.29 36.20 4.32
N ASN A 783 25.33 36.29 3.47
CA ASN A 783 25.31 37.06 2.24
C ASN A 783 25.12 36.15 0.99
N ALA A 784 25.03 34.85 1.14
CA ALA A 784 24.76 33.95 0.02
C ALA A 784 23.31 34.16 -0.45
N THR A 785 23.15 34.76 -1.62
CA THR A 785 21.86 34.98 -2.27
C THR A 785 21.94 34.61 -3.74
N ILE A 786 20.89 33.94 -4.23
CA ILE A 786 20.71 33.70 -5.66
C ILE A 786 19.42 34.36 -6.10
N THR A 787 19.50 35.22 -7.11
CA THR A 787 18.31 35.84 -7.69
C THR A 787 18.02 35.24 -9.07
N ILE A 788 16.80 34.83 -9.24
CA ILE A 788 16.28 34.35 -10.54
C ILE A 788 15.52 35.49 -11.21
N TYR A 789 15.88 35.76 -12.42
CA TYR A 789 15.24 36.77 -13.29
C TYR A 789 14.55 36.07 -14.46
N CYS A 790 13.32 36.43 -14.72
CA CYS A 790 12.51 35.83 -15.77
C CYS A 790 11.85 36.91 -16.67
N ASN A 791 12.23 36.96 -17.93
CA ASN A 791 11.51 37.71 -18.93
C ASN A 791 10.38 36.86 -19.52
N ALA A 792 9.15 37.26 -19.25
CA ALA A 792 7.95 36.56 -19.69
C ALA A 792 6.83 37.55 -19.98
N SER A 793 5.87 37.16 -20.80
CA SER A 793 4.72 38.01 -21.18
C SER A 793 3.73 38.24 -20.05
N SER A 794 3.75 37.36 -19.02
CA SER A 794 2.96 37.46 -17.81
C SER A 794 3.74 36.84 -16.63
N ALA A 795 3.36 37.22 -15.41
CA ALA A 795 4.03 36.77 -14.21
C ALA A 795 3.99 35.21 -14.08
N PRO A 796 5.12 34.52 -14.22
CA PRO A 796 5.17 33.07 -14.10
C PRO A 796 5.07 32.63 -12.64
N TYR A 797 4.66 31.38 -12.40
CA TYR A 797 4.92 30.70 -11.16
C TYR A 797 6.35 30.16 -11.20
N LEU A 798 7.04 30.26 -10.09
CA LEU A 798 8.36 29.71 -9.87
C LEU A 798 8.29 28.70 -8.73
N TYR A 799 8.59 27.45 -9.03
CA TYR A 799 8.86 26.44 -8.01
C TYR A 799 10.36 26.29 -7.86
N ALA A 800 10.88 26.39 -6.64
CA ALA A 800 12.31 26.36 -6.38
C ALA A 800 12.62 25.43 -5.21
N TRP A 801 13.69 24.63 -5.37
CA TRP A 801 14.18 23.74 -4.32
C TRP A 801 15.70 23.67 -4.33
N SER A 802 16.28 23.33 -3.17
CA SER A 802 17.69 23.01 -3.03
C SER A 802 17.90 21.56 -2.65
N THR A 803 18.99 20.98 -3.13
CA THR A 803 19.44 19.64 -2.77
C THR A 803 20.77 19.65 -2.01
N GLU A 804 21.23 20.82 -1.57
CA GLU A 804 22.52 21.00 -0.91
C GLU A 804 22.71 20.13 0.34
N THR A 805 21.63 19.83 1.04
CA THR A 805 21.65 18.99 2.24
C THR A 805 21.46 17.50 1.93
N GLY A 806 21.37 17.12 0.63
CA GLY A 806 21.05 15.77 0.19
C GLY A 806 19.54 15.42 0.25
N SER A 807 18.73 16.33 0.78
CA SER A 807 17.27 16.27 0.75
C SER A 807 16.71 17.44 -0.05
N ILE A 808 15.49 17.25 -0.59
CA ILE A 808 14.80 18.34 -1.28
C ILE A 808 14.29 19.33 -0.24
N ILE A 809 14.85 20.53 -0.22
CA ILE A 809 14.36 21.66 0.56
C ILE A 809 13.57 22.56 -0.38
N LYS A 810 12.28 22.68 -0.18
CA LYS A 810 11.41 23.59 -0.93
C LYS A 810 11.68 25.01 -0.47
N LEU A 811 12.09 25.87 -1.39
CA LEU A 811 12.55 27.22 -1.06
C LEU A 811 11.43 28.27 -1.09
N ASN A 812 10.35 28.01 -1.81
CA ASN A 812 9.26 28.99 -1.97
C ASN A 812 7.86 28.37 -1.93
N GLY A 813 7.70 27.26 -1.21
CA GLY A 813 6.43 26.62 -0.93
C GLY A 813 6.16 25.37 -1.77
N GLU A 814 4.94 24.86 -1.66
CA GLU A 814 4.49 23.69 -2.40
C GLU A 814 4.28 23.98 -3.89
N TRP A 815 4.25 22.93 -4.71
CA TRP A 815 3.86 23.02 -6.10
C TRP A 815 2.50 23.75 -6.25
N PRO A 816 2.36 24.69 -7.18
CA PRO A 816 3.27 25.11 -8.25
C PRO A 816 4.31 26.18 -7.84
N GLY A 817 4.60 26.39 -6.58
CA GLY A 817 5.47 27.43 -6.08
C GLY A 817 4.75 28.77 -5.94
N LYS A 818 5.50 29.88 -5.95
CA LYS A 818 4.95 31.23 -5.85
C LYS A 818 4.96 31.94 -7.19
N GLN A 819 3.91 32.69 -7.46
CA GLN A 819 3.90 33.60 -8.60
C GLN A 819 4.91 34.74 -8.38
N MET A 820 5.75 35.00 -9.37
CA MET A 820 6.75 36.04 -9.31
C MET A 820 6.08 37.41 -9.46
N SER A 821 5.96 38.17 -8.37
CA SER A 821 5.26 39.46 -8.34
C SER A 821 6.20 40.67 -8.40
N THR A 822 7.47 40.48 -8.07
CA THR A 822 8.47 41.53 -8.09
C THR A 822 9.06 41.69 -9.49
N THR A 823 9.17 42.89 -9.99
CA THR A 823 9.77 43.18 -11.29
C THR A 823 10.92 44.15 -11.18
N THR A 824 11.87 44.03 -12.07
CA THR A 824 12.99 44.96 -12.23
C THR A 824 13.23 45.20 -13.73
N THR A 825 13.82 46.36 -14.08
CA THR A 825 14.19 46.65 -15.47
C THR A 825 15.70 46.67 -15.59
N ILE A 826 16.23 45.85 -16.49
CA ILE A 826 17.66 45.69 -16.76
C ILE A 826 17.85 45.84 -18.27
N ASP A 827 18.73 46.75 -18.70
CA ASP A 827 18.96 47.07 -20.11
C ASP A 827 17.69 47.34 -20.93
N GLY A 828 16.72 48.04 -20.33
CA GLY A 828 15.43 48.36 -20.96
C GLY A 828 14.47 47.20 -21.09
N GLN A 829 14.81 46.00 -20.57
CA GLN A 829 13.94 44.83 -20.53
C GLN A 829 13.39 44.64 -19.11
N THR A 830 12.12 44.32 -18.98
CA THR A 830 11.49 44.03 -17.71
C THR A 830 11.59 42.54 -17.41
N TYR A 831 12.06 42.24 -16.20
CA TYR A 831 12.15 40.87 -15.66
C TYR A 831 11.32 40.76 -14.40
N PHE A 832 10.58 39.64 -14.26
CA PHE A 832 10.12 39.18 -12.97
C PHE A 832 11.30 38.61 -12.21
N CYS A 833 11.42 38.89 -10.92
CA CYS A 833 12.54 38.41 -10.14
C CYS A 833 12.13 37.86 -8.76
N GLN A 834 12.89 36.90 -8.29
CA GLN A 834 12.80 36.36 -6.93
C GLN A 834 14.18 36.03 -6.38
N THR A 835 14.46 36.51 -5.16
CA THR A 835 15.73 36.29 -4.48
C THR A 835 15.55 35.23 -3.40
N PHE A 836 16.49 34.29 -3.35
CA PHE A 836 16.60 33.25 -2.33
C PHE A 836 17.84 33.54 -1.50
N ALA A 837 17.69 33.64 -0.18
CA ALA A 837 18.77 33.82 0.79
C ALA A 837 19.24 32.48 1.37
N ASP A 838 20.45 32.44 1.86
CA ASP A 838 21.08 31.29 2.49
C ASP A 838 21.16 30.03 1.60
N VAL A 839 21.27 30.22 0.30
CA VAL A 839 21.29 29.17 -0.73
C VAL A 839 22.52 29.33 -1.62
N LYS A 840 23.32 28.28 -1.74
CA LYS A 840 24.50 28.23 -2.65
C LYS A 840 24.18 27.61 -4.00
N SER A 841 23.16 26.72 -4.04
CA SER A 841 22.68 26.08 -5.25
C SER A 841 21.18 25.84 -5.15
N LEU A 842 20.47 26.10 -6.20
CA LEU A 842 19.04 25.82 -6.29
C LEU A 842 18.65 25.29 -7.66
N ASN A 843 17.52 24.61 -7.68
CA ASN A 843 16.86 24.12 -8.87
C ASN A 843 15.51 24.81 -9.01
N ILE A 844 15.04 24.99 -10.23
CA ILE A 844 13.79 25.69 -10.49
C ILE A 844 12.97 25.03 -11.60
N ILE A 845 11.67 25.29 -11.56
CA ILE A 845 10.71 25.06 -12.64
C ILE A 845 9.89 26.34 -12.81
N PHE A 846 9.85 26.89 -14.03
CA PHE A 846 8.83 27.88 -14.39
C PHE A 846 7.56 27.15 -14.82
N ASN A 847 6.42 27.65 -14.38
CA ASN A 847 5.14 27.12 -14.79
C ASN A 847 4.06 28.22 -14.88
N ASN A 848 2.95 27.90 -15.51
CA ASN A 848 1.84 28.83 -15.69
C ASN A 848 0.72 28.70 -14.64
N GLY A 849 0.93 27.87 -13.60
CA GLY A 849 -0.09 27.57 -12.57
C GLY A 849 -1.29 26.76 -13.07
N ARG A 850 -1.26 26.27 -14.33
CA ARG A 850 -2.37 25.54 -14.99
C ARG A 850 -1.94 24.24 -15.68
N GLY A 851 -0.77 23.71 -15.31
CA GLY A 851 -0.27 22.43 -15.79
C GLY A 851 0.83 22.48 -16.86
N ALA A 852 1.07 23.61 -17.53
CA ALA A 852 2.24 23.74 -18.41
C ALA A 852 3.46 24.23 -17.63
N GLN A 853 4.59 23.54 -17.79
CA GLN A 853 5.83 23.78 -17.05
C GLN A 853 7.07 23.50 -17.90
N THR A 854 8.21 24.08 -17.50
CA THR A 854 9.53 23.72 -18.06
C THR A 854 10.01 22.38 -17.50
N ALA A 855 11.01 21.80 -18.15
CA ALA A 855 11.86 20.81 -17.48
C ALA A 855 12.56 21.41 -16.25
N ASP A 856 13.12 20.56 -15.41
CA ASP A 856 13.93 20.98 -14.27
C ASP A 856 15.16 21.76 -14.76
N ILE A 857 15.41 22.91 -14.14
CA ILE A 857 16.59 23.72 -14.37
C ILE A 857 17.44 23.61 -13.11
N THR A 858 18.52 22.84 -13.20
CA THR A 858 19.30 22.41 -12.03
C THR A 858 20.60 23.17 -11.84
N ASP A 859 21.15 23.06 -10.62
CA ASP A 859 22.50 23.50 -10.28
C ASP A 859 22.79 24.99 -10.51
N ILE A 860 21.80 25.84 -10.24
CA ILE A 860 21.96 27.28 -10.32
C ILE A 860 22.70 27.74 -9.06
N THR A 861 23.92 28.24 -9.23
CA THR A 861 24.82 28.67 -8.15
C THR A 861 25.04 30.17 -8.06
N GLU A 862 24.53 30.94 -9.00
CA GLU A 862 24.66 32.40 -9.10
C GLU A 862 23.37 33.00 -9.66
N GLU A 863 23.26 34.29 -9.70
CA GLU A 863 22.14 34.96 -10.36
C GLU A 863 21.97 34.45 -11.80
N ALA A 864 20.74 34.21 -12.21
CA ALA A 864 20.48 33.63 -13.51
C ALA A 864 19.28 34.32 -14.19
N PHE A 865 19.41 34.50 -15.49
CA PHE A 865 18.44 35.17 -16.33
C PHE A 865 17.83 34.18 -17.31
N PHE A 866 16.52 34.22 -17.40
CA PHE A 866 15.76 33.33 -18.27
C PHE A 866 14.74 34.12 -19.09
N LYS A 867 14.46 33.61 -20.29
CA LYS A 867 13.27 33.95 -21.05
C LYS A 867 12.33 32.75 -21.02
N TYR A 868 11.08 32.96 -20.64
CA TYR A 868 10.09 31.91 -20.52
C TYR A 868 8.90 32.16 -21.44
N ASP A 869 8.46 31.15 -22.18
CA ASP A 869 7.40 31.29 -23.21
C ASP A 869 5.98 31.16 -22.67
N GLY A 870 5.83 30.81 -21.34
CA GLY A 870 4.54 30.57 -20.72
C GLY A 870 4.03 29.12 -20.85
N GLY A 871 4.81 28.25 -21.49
CA GLY A 871 4.52 26.82 -21.71
C GLY A 871 5.62 25.93 -21.17
N SER A 872 6.24 25.11 -22.00
CA SER A 872 7.36 24.26 -21.66
C SER A 872 8.74 24.79 -22.08
N GLY A 873 8.78 25.85 -22.85
CA GLY A 873 10.02 26.40 -23.39
C GLY A 873 10.65 27.48 -22.52
N TYR A 874 11.95 27.40 -22.33
CA TYR A 874 12.75 28.46 -21.73
C TYR A 874 14.10 28.58 -22.43
N THR A 875 14.74 29.76 -22.26
CA THR A 875 16.10 30.00 -22.71
C THR A 875 16.85 30.67 -21.56
N LYS A 876 17.99 30.14 -21.17
CA LYS A 876 18.91 30.82 -20.27
C LYS A 876 19.61 31.95 -21.07
N LEU A 877 19.62 33.12 -20.51
CA LEU A 877 20.22 34.31 -21.17
C LEU A 877 21.63 34.51 -20.62
N ASP A 878 22.64 34.15 -21.41
CA ASP A 878 24.02 34.34 -21.05
C ASP A 878 24.44 35.79 -21.35
N GLY A 879 25.26 36.36 -20.46
CA GLY A 879 25.82 37.73 -20.64
C GLY A 879 24.88 38.84 -20.19
N VAL A 880 23.70 38.55 -19.67
CA VAL A 880 22.84 39.50 -18.97
C VAL A 880 23.24 39.49 -17.49
N SER A 881 23.46 40.65 -16.91
CA SER A 881 23.78 40.84 -15.50
C SER A 881 22.96 42.01 -14.98
N ALA A 882 22.44 41.87 -13.78
CA ALA A 882 21.79 42.99 -13.06
C ALA A 882 22.75 44.21 -12.85
N ILE A 883 24.01 44.06 -13.21
CA ILE A 883 25.04 45.09 -13.10
C ILE A 883 25.50 45.50 -14.50
N ASN A 884 24.58 46.00 -15.32
CA ASN A 884 24.92 46.80 -16.48
C ASN A 884 24.56 48.26 -16.18
N GLY A 885 25.26 48.85 -15.24
CA GLY A 885 25.22 50.27 -15.00
C GLY A 885 26.64 50.75 -14.78
N VAL A 886 27.31 51.22 -15.83
CA VAL A 886 28.25 52.30 -15.66
C VAL A 886 27.38 53.47 -15.20
N TYR A 887 27.19 53.58 -13.88
CA TYR A 887 26.60 54.82 -13.34
C TYR A 887 27.59 55.93 -13.60
N ALA A 888 27.32 56.76 -14.60
CA ALA A 888 27.90 58.08 -14.74
C ALA A 888 27.36 58.89 -13.54
N PHE A 889 28.08 58.93 -12.48
CA PHE A 889 27.78 59.87 -11.38
C PHE A 889 27.82 61.27 -11.91
N ASP A 890 26.74 62.03 -11.69
CA ASP A 890 26.67 63.44 -12.02
C ASP A 890 27.86 64.18 -11.42
N ASN A 891 28.55 64.93 -12.25
CA ASN A 891 29.92 65.49 -12.06
C ASN A 891 30.06 66.56 -10.98
N ALA A 892 29.20 66.68 -10.00
CA ALA A 892 29.17 67.81 -9.07
C ALA A 892 29.79 67.62 -7.68
N ALA A 893 30.03 66.37 -7.19
CA ALA A 893 30.66 66.13 -5.90
C ALA A 893 31.18 64.71 -5.70
N PRO A 894 32.29 64.49 -4.96
CA PRO A 894 32.78 63.18 -4.60
C PRO A 894 31.70 62.39 -3.82
N SER A 895 31.51 61.10 -4.14
CA SER A 895 30.56 60.27 -3.45
C SER A 895 31.17 59.47 -2.32
N ILE A 896 30.55 59.49 -1.16
CA ILE A 896 31.00 58.70 0.03
C ILE A 896 30.43 57.30 -0.09
N VAL A 897 31.30 56.32 0.14
CA VAL A 897 30.98 54.90 0.09
C VAL A 897 30.91 54.33 1.52
N TYR A 898 29.82 53.64 1.82
CA TYR A 898 29.64 52.95 3.06
C TYR A 898 29.59 51.45 2.85
N ASN A 899 30.08 50.64 3.79
CA ASN A 899 29.79 49.22 3.82
C ASN A 899 28.38 48.96 4.39
N LEU A 900 27.89 47.69 4.37
CA LEU A 900 26.59 47.35 4.87
C LEU A 900 26.38 47.58 6.38
N LYS A 901 27.47 47.82 7.14
CA LYS A 901 27.48 48.21 8.56
C LYS A 901 27.35 49.72 8.77
N GLY A 902 27.18 50.48 7.70
CA GLY A 902 27.10 51.96 7.74
C GLY A 902 28.46 52.66 7.96
N GLN A 903 29.57 51.93 7.86
CA GLN A 903 30.92 52.51 8.01
C GLN A 903 31.40 53.05 6.68
N ARG A 904 31.96 54.28 6.68
CA ARG A 904 32.59 54.89 5.52
C ARG A 904 33.86 54.13 5.15
N VAL A 905 33.93 53.60 3.93
CA VAL A 905 35.06 52.78 3.45
C VAL A 905 35.87 53.47 2.36
N ALA A 906 35.26 54.37 1.62
CA ALA A 906 35.94 55.13 0.54
C ALA A 906 35.22 56.43 0.25
N THR A 907 35.89 57.32 -0.55
CA THR A 907 35.31 58.44 -1.26
C THR A 907 35.67 58.32 -2.72
N LEU A 908 34.66 58.20 -3.60
CA LEU A 908 34.89 58.12 -5.02
C LEU A 908 35.11 59.50 -5.61
N PRO A 909 36.23 59.72 -6.30
CA PRO A 909 36.41 60.97 -7.06
C PRO A 909 35.49 60.98 -8.29
N THR A 910 35.25 62.17 -8.83
CA THR A 910 34.25 62.45 -9.84
C THR A 910 34.52 61.85 -11.25
N THR A 911 35.61 61.09 -11.44
CA THR A 911 36.08 60.67 -12.76
C THR A 911 36.54 59.24 -12.90
N ASN A 912 36.48 58.37 -11.85
CA ASN A 912 37.01 57.01 -11.91
C ASN A 912 35.92 55.91 -11.83
N ASN A 913 36.17 54.80 -12.51
CA ASN A 913 35.34 53.60 -12.40
C ASN A 913 35.38 53.04 -10.95
N VAL A 914 34.21 52.70 -10.40
CA VAL A 914 34.06 52.20 -9.02
C VAL A 914 34.92 50.95 -8.77
N ARG A 915 35.14 50.12 -9.78
CA ARG A 915 35.97 48.90 -9.72
C ARG A 915 37.46 49.16 -9.51
N ASP A 916 37.92 50.33 -9.91
CA ASP A 916 39.36 50.69 -9.77
C ASP A 916 39.70 51.11 -8.31
N ILE A 917 38.68 51.39 -7.52
CA ILE A 917 38.84 51.96 -6.18
C ILE A 917 38.33 51.04 -5.07
N LEU A 918 37.31 50.25 -5.35
CA LEU A 918 36.68 49.35 -4.36
C LEU A 918 36.96 47.87 -4.67
N ALA A 919 37.32 47.09 -3.65
CA ALA A 919 37.43 45.63 -3.76
C ALA A 919 36.02 45.03 -4.02
N PRO A 920 35.95 43.79 -4.58
CA PRO A 920 34.69 43.11 -4.68
C PRO A 920 33.92 43.10 -3.38
N GLY A 921 32.66 43.49 -3.38
CA GLY A 921 31.85 43.60 -2.16
C GLY A 921 30.58 44.42 -2.38
N ILE A 922 29.76 44.50 -1.32
CA ILE A 922 28.52 45.27 -1.33
C ILE A 922 28.68 46.56 -0.58
N TYR A 923 28.33 47.67 -1.22
CA TYR A 923 28.52 49.02 -0.74
C TYR A 923 27.24 49.85 -0.82
N ILE A 924 27.11 50.88 0.00
CA ILE A 924 26.07 51.91 -0.12
C ILE A 924 26.71 53.19 -0.61
N ILE A 925 26.26 53.69 -1.72
CA ILE A 925 26.75 54.94 -2.36
C ILE A 925 25.54 55.84 -2.65
N LYS A 926 25.54 57.04 -2.12
CA LYS A 926 24.37 57.96 -2.26
C LYS A 926 23.03 57.34 -1.84
N GLY A 927 23.05 56.44 -0.85
CA GLY A 927 21.85 55.80 -0.35
C GLY A 927 21.44 54.56 -1.14
N GLU A 928 22.11 54.19 -2.22
CA GLU A 928 21.84 53.05 -3.05
C GLU A 928 22.80 51.88 -2.77
N LYS A 929 22.32 50.67 -2.81
CA LYS A 929 23.13 49.45 -2.61
C LYS A 929 23.82 49.07 -3.90
N ILE A 930 25.15 49.07 -3.92
CA ILE A 930 25.99 48.77 -5.09
C ILE A 930 26.84 47.54 -4.80
N ILE A 931 26.87 46.60 -5.71
CA ILE A 931 27.71 45.42 -5.64
C ILE A 931 28.89 45.61 -6.58
N VAL A 932 30.13 45.59 -6.06
CA VAL A 932 31.34 45.58 -6.85
C VAL A 932 31.83 44.14 -6.94
N LYS A 933 31.91 43.60 -8.15
CA LYS A 933 32.39 42.23 -8.44
C LYS A 933 33.87 42.26 -8.81
#